data_38ec4cf2bad92094edfb5e1be49339df
#
_entry.id   38ec4cf2bad92094edfb5e1be49339df
#
_cell.length_a   1.000
_cell.length_b   1.000
_cell.length_c   1.000
_cell.angle_alpha   90.00
_cell.angle_beta   90.00
_cell.angle_gamma   90.00
#
_symmetry.space_group_name_H-M   'P 1'
#
loop_
_entity.id
_entity.type
_entity.pdbx_description
1 polymer ?
#
loop_
_entity_poly.entity_id
_entity_poly.type
_entity_poly.pdbx_seq_one_letter_code
_entity_poly.pdbx_strand_id
1 'polypeptide(L)'
;FQQLLARILQNPETLRLQRDTIEFATGQRLSARYTTRELIRLEAEMARRSVWLSERETHGVSPTVLVATFARHARLSDEQRAAIEHVAGSARIAAVVGRAGAGKTTMMKAAREAWELAGYRVVGGALAGKAAEGLEKEAGIQSHTLASWELRWKTDRDALDARTVFVMDEAGMVASRQMAGFVETVVRSGAKLVLVGDPEQLQPIEAGAAFRAIADRVGYAELETIYRQRDDWMRKASLDLARGRVGEALAAYRSEGRVLGSDLKAKAVENLIADWNRDYDPAKSMLMLAHLRRDVRMLNVMAREKLVERGIISEGHAFRSADGIRHFDAGDQIVFLKNEGSLGVKNGMIGRVVEAAPNQISVVVGDGDQRRRVSVEQRFYNNLDHGYATTIHKSQGATVDRVKVLASLSLDRHLAYVAMTRHREDLQVYYGIRSFAKAGGLTEILSRRNAKETTLDYERGTLYRPALAFAENRGLHIVQVARTLLYDRIEWTLRQGSKLADLAARLRTAGTRLGMLQTPKPQTIKETRPMVSGVKLFPVPLNDAVDRKVADDPAVKKQWEEVSTRFRYVFADPETAFRAMNFDAVLADSQVASQTLDKLAIDPASIGALKGKTGILASKSDREARRIADVNVPALKRDIETYLRIREITVQRIETEEKTMRQRVSIDIPALSPAAQSMLERVRDAIDRNDLPAAMAYALSNRETKAEIDGLNRALTERFGERTLLANSARNPEGQLFTKLSEGLAPQEKEQLKEAWPVMRTAQQLAAHERTVQSLRQVEDIRLTQRPSSVLKQ
;
A
#
# COMPACT_ATOMS: atom_id res chain seq x y z
N PHE A 1 -23.70 -25.94 5.10
CA PHE A 1 -23.07 -24.70 4.72
C PHE A 1 -24.12 -23.58 4.54
N GLN A 2 -25.16 -23.78 3.70
CA GLN A 2 -26.19 -22.75 3.44
C GLN A 2 -26.93 -22.30 4.72
N GLN A 3 -27.28 -23.20 5.63
CA GLN A 3 -27.91 -22.86 6.90
C GLN A 3 -27.00 -22.02 7.82
N LEU A 4 -25.70 -22.35 7.86
CA LEU A 4 -24.72 -21.57 8.62
C LEU A 4 -24.53 -20.16 8.01
N LEU A 5 -24.44 -20.08 6.69
CA LEU A 5 -24.36 -18.82 5.96
C LEU A 5 -25.61 -17.95 6.22
N ALA A 6 -26.81 -18.52 6.14
CA ALA A 6 -28.05 -17.81 6.44
C ALA A 6 -28.07 -17.26 7.87
N ARG A 7 -27.64 -18.04 8.88
CA ARG A 7 -27.50 -17.56 10.26
C ARG A 7 -26.53 -16.42 10.42
N ILE A 8 -25.36 -16.49 9.75
CA ILE A 8 -24.37 -15.41 9.76
C ILE A 8 -24.95 -14.13 9.15
N LEU A 9 -25.64 -14.25 8.00
CA LEU A 9 -26.22 -13.11 7.32
C LEU A 9 -27.42 -12.49 8.06
N GLN A 10 -28.14 -13.28 8.87
CA GLN A 10 -29.23 -12.79 9.71
C GLN A 10 -28.77 -12.19 11.04
N ASN A 11 -27.49 -12.38 11.41
CA ASN A 11 -26.97 -11.82 12.66
C ASN A 11 -26.97 -10.28 12.57
N PRO A 12 -27.56 -9.56 13.55
CA PRO A 12 -27.61 -8.09 13.57
C PRO A 12 -26.22 -7.42 13.64
N GLU A 13 -25.20 -8.17 14.11
CA GLU A 13 -23.82 -7.72 14.10
C GLU A 13 -23.16 -7.79 12.70
N THR A 14 -23.75 -8.52 11.76
CA THR A 14 -23.26 -8.65 10.39
C THR A 14 -23.81 -7.52 9.53
N LEU A 15 -22.90 -6.71 8.97
CA LEU A 15 -23.23 -5.62 8.07
C LEU A 15 -22.73 -5.91 6.65
N ARG A 16 -23.56 -5.58 5.66
CA ARG A 16 -23.17 -5.69 4.26
C ARG A 16 -22.44 -4.42 3.82
N LEU A 17 -21.18 -4.55 3.47
CA LEU A 17 -20.33 -3.47 2.94
C LEU A 17 -20.63 -3.19 1.47
N GLN A 18 -20.78 -4.27 0.69
CA GLN A 18 -21.01 -4.18 -0.76
C GLN A 18 -22.04 -5.22 -1.18
N ARG A 19 -22.90 -4.85 -2.14
CA ARG A 19 -23.84 -5.80 -2.81
C ARG A 19 -23.08 -6.62 -3.85
N ASP A 20 -23.68 -7.72 -4.29
CA ASP A 20 -23.24 -8.38 -5.50
C ASP A 20 -23.26 -7.39 -6.68
N THR A 21 -22.17 -7.30 -7.40
CA THR A 21 -22.01 -6.44 -8.55
C THR A 21 -21.36 -7.22 -9.69
N ILE A 22 -21.55 -6.76 -10.91
CA ILE A 22 -20.84 -7.28 -12.08
C ILE A 22 -19.77 -6.28 -12.42
N GLU A 23 -18.51 -6.73 -12.47
CA GLU A 23 -17.41 -5.89 -12.91
C GLU A 23 -17.55 -5.63 -14.40
N PHE A 24 -17.72 -4.37 -14.77
CA PHE A 24 -18.02 -3.99 -16.16
C PHE A 24 -16.90 -4.35 -17.15
N ALA A 25 -15.63 -4.32 -16.68
CA ALA A 25 -14.47 -4.61 -17.52
C ALA A 25 -14.33 -6.10 -17.86
N THR A 26 -14.69 -6.99 -16.95
CA THR A 26 -14.45 -8.43 -17.06
C THR A 26 -15.75 -9.24 -17.21
N GLY A 27 -16.91 -8.65 -16.89
CA GLY A 27 -18.18 -9.35 -16.79
C GLY A 27 -18.25 -10.34 -15.60
N GLN A 28 -17.25 -10.33 -14.70
CA GLN A 28 -17.21 -11.22 -13.56
C GLN A 28 -18.13 -10.73 -12.47
N ARG A 29 -18.81 -11.68 -11.80
CA ARG A 29 -19.62 -11.38 -10.64
C ARG A 29 -18.72 -11.18 -9.42
N LEU A 30 -18.72 -9.97 -8.87
CA LEU A 30 -18.12 -9.66 -7.58
C LEU A 30 -19.14 -9.96 -6.48
N SER A 31 -18.83 -10.93 -5.64
CA SER A 31 -19.71 -11.32 -4.54
C SER A 31 -19.86 -10.23 -3.50
N ALA A 32 -21.03 -10.17 -2.86
CA ALA A 32 -21.28 -9.29 -1.74
C ALA A 32 -20.21 -9.42 -0.64
N ARG A 33 -19.88 -8.32 0.00
CA ARG A 33 -18.92 -8.24 1.11
C ARG A 33 -19.65 -7.95 2.41
N TYR A 34 -19.26 -8.65 3.44
CA TYR A 34 -19.85 -8.53 4.78
C TYR A 34 -18.74 -8.35 5.82
N THR A 35 -19.09 -7.69 6.90
CA THR A 35 -18.23 -7.46 8.06
C THR A 35 -19.06 -7.43 9.35
N THR A 36 -18.39 -7.25 10.49
CA THR A 36 -19.04 -7.02 11.77
C THR A 36 -19.01 -5.54 12.16
N ARG A 37 -19.99 -5.12 12.98
CA ARG A 37 -20.00 -3.74 13.54
C ARG A 37 -18.74 -3.47 14.37
N GLU A 38 -18.25 -4.48 15.08
CA GLU A 38 -17.02 -4.42 15.85
C GLU A 38 -15.82 -4.08 14.96
N LEU A 39 -15.66 -4.78 13.84
CA LEU A 39 -14.51 -4.56 12.94
C LEU A 39 -14.55 -3.17 12.29
N ILE A 40 -15.74 -2.67 11.92
CA ILE A 40 -15.90 -1.29 11.41
C ILE A 40 -15.41 -0.28 12.44
N ARG A 41 -15.86 -0.39 13.69
CA ARG A 41 -15.46 0.53 14.76
C ARG A 41 -13.96 0.46 15.04
N LEU A 42 -13.41 -0.75 15.11
CA LEU A 42 -12.01 -0.99 15.36
C LEU A 42 -11.11 -0.38 14.28
N GLU A 43 -11.43 -0.61 13.02
CA GLU A 43 -10.62 -0.09 11.91
C GLU A 43 -10.76 1.44 11.75
N ALA A 44 -11.97 1.98 11.93
CA ALA A 44 -12.20 3.42 11.94
C ALA A 44 -11.43 4.12 13.08
N GLU A 45 -11.42 3.51 14.27
CA GLU A 45 -10.66 4.03 15.42
C GLU A 45 -9.16 3.96 15.17
N MET A 46 -8.66 2.83 14.68
CA MET A 46 -7.26 2.64 14.31
C MET A 46 -6.82 3.72 13.30
N ALA A 47 -7.61 3.96 12.26
CA ALA A 47 -7.31 4.97 11.25
C ALA A 47 -7.27 6.39 11.84
N ARG A 48 -8.26 6.75 12.67
CA ARG A 48 -8.29 8.07 13.35
C ARG A 48 -7.08 8.29 14.24
N ARG A 49 -6.72 7.27 15.05
CA ARG A 49 -5.54 7.33 15.93
C ARG A 49 -4.24 7.43 15.13
N SER A 50 -4.14 6.74 14.00
CA SER A 50 -2.97 6.83 13.13
C SER A 50 -2.83 8.22 12.51
N VAL A 51 -3.91 8.81 12.05
CA VAL A 51 -3.92 10.21 11.58
C VAL A 51 -3.57 11.16 12.73
N TRP A 52 -4.13 10.96 13.92
CA TRP A 52 -3.79 11.75 15.09
C TRP A 52 -2.29 11.67 15.43
N LEU A 53 -1.68 10.48 15.36
CA LEU A 53 -0.24 10.31 15.57
C LEU A 53 0.60 11.02 14.50
N SER A 54 0.16 11.04 13.25
CA SER A 54 0.90 11.71 12.16
C SER A 54 0.91 13.23 12.27
N GLU A 55 -0.06 13.78 13.01
CA GLU A 55 -0.16 15.22 13.28
C GLU A 55 0.63 15.66 14.52
N ARG A 56 1.29 14.73 15.26
CA ARG A 56 2.08 15.01 16.48
C ARG A 56 3.56 15.13 16.16
N GLU A 57 4.13 16.28 16.43
CA GLU A 57 5.52 16.61 16.09
C GLU A 57 6.42 16.56 17.33
N THR A 58 6.67 15.37 17.89
CA THR A 58 7.42 15.20 19.15
C THR A 58 8.70 14.39 19.03
N HIS A 59 8.91 13.67 17.94
CA HIS A 59 9.98 12.68 17.81
C HIS A 59 10.97 12.99 16.67
N GLY A 60 11.22 14.26 16.40
CA GLY A 60 12.16 14.67 15.36
C GLY A 60 13.62 14.41 15.75
N VAL A 61 14.41 13.97 14.78
CA VAL A 61 15.88 13.93 14.86
C VAL A 61 16.45 15.16 14.19
N SER A 62 17.43 15.81 14.81
CA SER A 62 18.00 17.03 14.25
C SER A 62 18.74 16.75 12.92
N PRO A 63 18.75 17.71 11.98
CA PRO A 63 19.50 17.56 10.73
C PRO A 63 20.99 17.26 10.93
N THR A 64 21.59 17.81 11.97
CA THR A 64 23.01 17.58 12.32
C THR A 64 23.29 16.10 12.62
N VAL A 65 22.39 15.45 13.38
CA VAL A 65 22.50 14.02 13.69
C VAL A 65 22.31 13.18 12.41
N LEU A 66 21.37 13.55 11.56
CA LEU A 66 21.15 12.85 10.28
C LEU A 66 22.37 12.95 9.36
N VAL A 67 22.96 14.14 9.20
CA VAL A 67 24.19 14.31 8.42
C VAL A 67 25.34 13.47 8.96
N ALA A 68 25.55 13.45 10.29
CA ALA A 68 26.55 12.62 10.94
C ALA A 68 26.30 11.11 10.74
N THR A 69 25.04 10.69 10.77
CA THR A 69 24.63 9.29 10.50
C THR A 69 24.90 8.92 9.06
N PHE A 70 24.52 9.76 8.09
CA PHE A 70 24.76 9.50 6.66
C PHE A 70 26.26 9.44 6.31
N ALA A 71 27.09 10.25 6.98
CA ALA A 71 28.53 10.17 6.82
C ALA A 71 29.11 8.80 7.27
N ARG A 72 28.58 8.20 8.35
CA ARG A 72 28.95 6.87 8.81
C ARG A 72 28.41 5.76 7.92
N HIS A 73 27.27 5.99 7.31
CA HIS A 73 26.59 5.03 6.42
C HIS A 73 26.66 5.49 4.94
N ALA A 74 27.87 5.73 4.44
CA ALA A 74 28.11 6.29 3.11
C ALA A 74 27.54 5.44 1.95
N ARG A 75 27.25 4.15 2.15
CA ARG A 75 26.69 3.23 1.14
C ARG A 75 25.16 3.27 1.03
N LEU A 76 24.48 4.11 1.78
CA LEU A 76 23.03 4.27 1.67
C LEU A 76 22.68 4.92 0.33
N SER A 77 21.69 4.37 -0.35
CA SER A 77 21.13 4.99 -1.55
C SER A 77 20.30 6.23 -1.20
N ASP A 78 20.01 7.04 -2.20
CA ASP A 78 19.17 8.24 -2.00
C ASP A 78 17.76 7.88 -1.52
N GLU A 79 17.17 6.78 -2.03
CA GLU A 79 15.90 6.26 -1.52
C GLU A 79 15.97 5.90 -0.03
N GLN A 80 17.05 5.24 0.39
CA GLN A 80 17.24 4.87 1.79
C GLN A 80 17.44 6.09 2.68
N ARG A 81 18.20 7.10 2.22
CA ARG A 81 18.39 8.37 2.93
C ARG A 81 17.06 9.12 3.08
N ALA A 82 16.30 9.26 1.99
CA ALA A 82 14.98 9.88 2.03
C ALA A 82 14.01 9.14 2.97
N ALA A 83 14.06 7.81 3.00
CA ALA A 83 13.26 7.01 3.92
C ALA A 83 13.69 7.22 5.38
N ILE A 84 15.00 7.34 5.67
CA ILE A 84 15.50 7.66 7.03
C ILE A 84 15.04 9.06 7.42
N GLU A 85 15.14 10.05 6.55
CA GLU A 85 14.63 11.41 6.83
C GLU A 85 13.14 11.40 7.14
N HIS A 86 12.36 10.62 6.37
CA HIS A 86 10.93 10.47 6.59
C HIS A 86 10.61 9.86 7.97
N VAL A 87 11.25 8.73 8.34
CA VAL A 87 10.97 8.07 9.61
C VAL A 87 11.58 8.81 10.82
N ALA A 88 12.68 9.54 10.62
CA ALA A 88 13.31 10.38 11.62
C ALA A 88 12.61 11.75 11.79
N GLY A 89 11.63 12.06 10.96
CA GLY A 89 10.77 13.24 11.08
C GLY A 89 10.04 13.29 12.43
N SER A 90 9.46 14.45 12.75
CA SER A 90 8.84 14.73 14.06
C SER A 90 7.54 13.96 14.33
N ALA A 91 6.84 13.48 13.33
CA ALA A 91 5.58 12.75 13.47
C ALA A 91 5.74 11.48 14.34
N ARG A 92 4.72 11.20 15.17
CA ARG A 92 4.70 10.02 16.05
C ARG A 92 4.34 8.71 15.34
N ILE A 93 3.97 8.75 14.08
CA ILE A 93 3.83 7.58 13.23
C ILE A 93 4.46 7.87 11.86
N ALA A 94 5.17 6.89 11.33
CA ALA A 94 5.70 6.94 9.99
C ALA A 94 5.61 5.55 9.34
N ALA A 95 5.46 5.49 8.03
CA ALA A 95 5.41 4.25 7.29
C ALA A 95 6.48 4.21 6.20
N VAL A 96 7.05 3.02 5.99
CA VAL A 96 7.96 2.73 4.88
C VAL A 96 7.44 1.52 4.11
N VAL A 97 7.17 1.72 2.85
CA VAL A 97 6.83 0.66 1.90
C VAL A 97 8.12 0.26 1.19
N GLY A 98 8.64 -0.93 1.49
CA GLY A 98 9.89 -1.40 0.90
C GLY A 98 9.72 -2.74 0.23
N ARG A 99 10.08 -2.83 -1.05
CA ARG A 99 9.97 -4.06 -1.83
C ARG A 99 10.86 -5.17 -1.28
N ALA A 100 10.57 -6.43 -1.68
CA ALA A 100 11.40 -7.57 -1.28
C ALA A 100 12.85 -7.39 -1.79
N GLY A 101 13.82 -7.28 -0.87
CA GLY A 101 15.22 -7.08 -1.21
C GLY A 101 15.64 -5.63 -1.44
N ALA A 102 14.82 -4.64 -1.06
CA ALA A 102 15.14 -3.21 -1.19
C ALA A 102 16.03 -2.65 -0.06
N GLY A 103 16.60 -3.49 0.79
CA GLY A 103 17.53 -3.06 1.83
C GLY A 103 16.89 -2.37 3.04
N LYS A 104 15.64 -2.74 3.38
CA LYS A 104 14.91 -2.23 4.56
C LYS A 104 15.73 -2.32 5.84
N THR A 105 16.39 -3.45 6.08
CA THR A 105 17.19 -3.70 7.28
C THR A 105 18.40 -2.78 7.37
N THR A 106 19.06 -2.50 6.23
CA THR A 106 20.18 -1.54 6.15
C THR A 106 19.72 -0.14 6.50
N MET A 107 18.58 0.29 5.96
CA MET A 107 17.95 1.56 6.26
C MET A 107 17.60 1.65 7.75
N MET A 108 16.99 0.59 8.33
CA MET A 108 16.61 0.56 9.75
C MET A 108 17.80 0.61 10.69
N LYS A 109 18.94 -0.02 10.32
CA LYS A 109 20.18 0.08 11.09
C LYS A 109 20.66 1.53 11.22
N ALA A 110 20.67 2.28 10.15
CA ALA A 110 21.06 3.69 10.18
C ALA A 110 20.01 4.57 10.89
N ALA A 111 18.71 4.32 10.67
CA ALA A 111 17.64 5.03 11.38
C ALA A 111 17.71 4.81 12.90
N ARG A 112 17.95 3.57 13.35
CA ARG A 112 18.17 3.25 14.77
C ARG A 112 19.29 4.11 15.35
N GLU A 113 20.44 4.14 14.70
CA GLU A 113 21.58 4.94 15.16
C GLU A 113 21.24 6.42 15.29
N ALA A 114 20.50 6.98 14.32
CA ALA A 114 20.05 8.36 14.37
C ALA A 114 19.12 8.63 15.56
N TRP A 115 18.17 7.73 15.85
CA TRP A 115 17.28 7.87 17.01
C TRP A 115 18.03 7.72 18.33
N GLU A 116 18.93 6.75 18.47
CA GLU A 116 19.73 6.56 19.67
C GLU A 116 20.61 7.77 19.96
N LEU A 117 21.24 8.36 18.94
CA LEU A 117 21.99 9.60 19.06
C LEU A 117 21.12 10.81 19.45
N ALA A 118 19.85 10.79 19.10
CA ALA A 118 18.87 11.79 19.53
C ALA A 118 18.28 11.49 20.93
N GLY A 119 18.72 10.43 21.61
CA GLY A 119 18.33 10.07 22.98
C GLY A 119 17.05 9.24 23.07
N TYR A 120 16.61 8.60 21.97
CA TYR A 120 15.47 7.69 21.97
C TYR A 120 15.92 6.25 22.25
N ARG A 121 15.08 5.51 22.95
CA ARG A 121 15.18 4.06 23.06
C ARG A 121 14.49 3.43 21.85
N VAL A 122 15.19 2.58 21.10
CA VAL A 122 14.65 1.92 19.92
C VAL A 122 14.39 0.45 20.23
N VAL A 123 13.15 0.02 20.04
CA VAL A 123 12.73 -1.38 20.20
C VAL A 123 11.92 -1.80 18.98
N GLY A 124 11.88 -3.10 18.72
CA GLY A 124 11.24 -3.60 17.53
C GLY A 124 10.35 -4.82 17.74
N GLY A 125 9.48 -5.05 16.78
CA GLY A 125 8.64 -6.22 16.77
C GLY A 125 8.29 -6.67 15.36
N ALA A 126 8.07 -7.96 15.20
CA ALA A 126 7.54 -8.56 13.98
C ALA A 126 6.58 -9.70 14.31
N LEU A 127 5.73 -10.06 13.33
CA LEU A 127 4.76 -11.14 13.53
C LEU A 127 5.47 -12.50 13.75
N ALA A 128 6.51 -12.78 12.97
CA ALA A 128 7.27 -14.03 13.04
C ALA A 128 8.56 -13.87 13.85
N GLY A 129 8.91 -14.89 14.64
CA GLY A 129 10.14 -14.89 15.45
C GLY A 129 11.42 -14.74 14.62
N LYS A 130 11.46 -15.28 13.39
CA LYS A 130 12.59 -15.15 12.46
C LYS A 130 12.74 -13.69 11.99
N ALA A 131 11.65 -13.00 11.70
CA ALA A 131 11.72 -11.59 11.31
C ALA A 131 12.16 -10.69 12.47
N ALA A 132 11.65 -10.92 13.69
CA ALA A 132 12.10 -10.21 14.88
C ALA A 132 13.59 -10.44 15.15
N GLU A 133 14.08 -11.69 14.98
CA GLU A 133 15.51 -12.00 15.09
C GLU A 133 16.35 -11.33 14.01
N GLY A 134 15.86 -11.29 12.78
CA GLY A 134 16.54 -10.57 11.68
C GLY A 134 16.68 -9.08 12.01
N LEU A 135 15.60 -8.44 12.50
CA LEU A 135 15.63 -7.04 12.91
C LEU A 135 16.64 -6.80 14.05
N GLU A 136 16.71 -7.72 15.02
CA GLU A 136 17.67 -7.63 16.11
C GLU A 136 19.12 -7.84 15.65
N LYS A 137 19.40 -8.89 14.88
CA LYS A 137 20.76 -9.23 14.45
C LYS A 137 21.32 -8.29 13.39
N GLU A 138 20.51 -7.92 12.42
CA GLU A 138 20.97 -7.16 11.25
C GLU A 138 20.86 -5.64 11.45
N ALA A 139 19.79 -5.16 12.08
CA ALA A 139 19.59 -3.74 12.36
C ALA A 139 20.03 -3.33 13.77
N GLY A 140 20.29 -4.28 14.67
CA GLY A 140 20.67 -4.04 16.06
C GLY A 140 19.52 -3.51 16.92
N ILE A 141 18.26 -3.66 16.49
CA ILE A 141 17.08 -3.21 17.23
C ILE A 141 16.60 -4.37 18.10
N GLN A 142 16.63 -4.19 19.45
CA GLN A 142 16.11 -5.19 20.39
C GLN A 142 14.66 -5.54 20.04
N SER A 143 14.41 -6.80 19.67
CA SER A 143 13.16 -7.17 19.02
C SER A 143 12.53 -8.44 19.57
N HIS A 144 11.19 -8.46 19.64
CA HIS A 144 10.41 -9.63 20.01
C HIS A 144 9.26 -9.83 19.01
N THR A 145 8.59 -10.99 19.08
CA THR A 145 7.33 -11.14 18.36
C THR A 145 6.25 -10.22 18.92
N LEU A 146 5.31 -9.79 18.05
CA LEU A 146 4.20 -8.92 18.48
C LEU A 146 3.41 -9.56 19.63
N ALA A 147 3.16 -10.86 19.57
CA ALA A 147 2.48 -11.60 20.66
C ALA A 147 3.30 -11.57 21.97
N SER A 148 4.65 -11.61 21.90
CA SER A 148 5.51 -11.48 23.08
C SER A 148 5.41 -10.08 23.68
N TRP A 149 5.35 -9.02 22.85
CA TRP A 149 5.14 -7.65 23.30
C TRP A 149 3.78 -7.48 23.99
N GLU A 150 2.72 -7.98 23.42
CA GLU A 150 1.38 -7.94 24.02
C GLU A 150 1.34 -8.62 25.40
N LEU A 151 2.02 -9.77 25.53
CA LEU A 151 2.11 -10.48 26.81
C LEU A 151 2.93 -9.69 27.83
N ARG A 152 4.07 -9.08 27.43
CA ARG A 152 4.91 -8.24 28.29
C ARG A 152 4.13 -7.04 28.82
N TRP A 153 3.40 -6.35 27.95
CA TRP A 153 2.59 -5.20 28.35
C TRP A 153 1.42 -5.57 29.26
N LYS A 154 0.79 -6.73 29.05
CA LYS A 154 -0.23 -7.25 29.96
C LYS A 154 0.30 -7.58 31.35
N THR A 155 1.60 -7.79 31.49
CA THR A 155 2.29 -8.11 32.74
C THR A 155 3.16 -6.95 33.23
N ASP A 156 2.86 -5.73 32.79
CA ASP A 156 3.56 -4.47 33.12
C ASP A 156 5.08 -4.52 32.94
N ARG A 157 5.54 -5.29 31.96
CA ARG A 157 6.96 -5.38 31.59
C ARG A 157 7.22 -4.67 30.29
N ASP A 158 8.38 -4.02 30.19
CA ASP A 158 8.87 -3.36 28.98
C ASP A 158 7.90 -2.32 28.41
N ALA A 159 7.26 -1.55 29.28
CA ALA A 159 6.35 -0.49 28.88
C ALA A 159 7.04 0.51 27.92
N LEU A 160 6.27 1.00 26.98
CA LEU A 160 6.69 2.08 26.10
C LEU A 160 6.52 3.42 26.83
N ASP A 161 7.33 4.39 26.47
CA ASP A 161 7.27 5.77 26.97
C ASP A 161 7.46 6.79 25.84
N ALA A 162 7.40 8.07 26.17
CA ALA A 162 7.53 9.17 25.22
C ALA A 162 8.93 9.29 24.57
N ARG A 163 9.94 8.55 25.06
CA ARG A 163 11.28 8.46 24.48
C ARG A 163 11.50 7.15 23.72
N THR A 164 10.47 6.39 23.48
CA THR A 164 10.57 5.11 22.77
C THR A 164 10.14 5.25 21.32
N VAL A 165 10.95 4.71 20.42
CA VAL A 165 10.59 4.44 19.01
C VAL A 165 10.36 2.95 18.89
N PHE A 166 9.12 2.57 18.55
CA PHE A 166 8.74 1.18 18.28
C PHE A 166 8.72 0.93 16.78
N VAL A 167 9.59 0.04 16.32
CA VAL A 167 9.70 -0.37 14.90
C VAL A 167 8.93 -1.67 14.70
N MET A 168 7.93 -1.66 13.84
CA MET A 168 7.20 -2.86 13.44
C MET A 168 7.64 -3.27 12.05
N ASP A 169 8.39 -4.37 11.95
CA ASP A 169 8.80 -4.94 10.67
C ASP A 169 7.79 -5.97 10.16
N GLU A 170 7.79 -6.21 8.85
CA GLU A 170 6.79 -7.02 8.13
C GLU A 170 5.35 -6.62 8.47
N ALA A 171 5.11 -5.31 8.63
CA ALA A 171 3.82 -4.75 9.04
C ALA A 171 2.66 -5.11 8.08
N GLY A 172 2.96 -5.42 6.81
CA GLY A 172 2.00 -5.89 5.82
C GLY A 172 1.25 -7.17 6.20
N MET A 173 1.81 -7.99 7.11
CA MET A 173 1.20 -9.23 7.60
C MET A 173 0.35 -9.07 8.86
N VAL A 174 0.33 -7.88 9.45
CA VAL A 174 -0.34 -7.64 10.73
C VAL A 174 -1.82 -7.36 10.48
N ALA A 175 -2.69 -8.15 11.10
CA ALA A 175 -4.14 -8.00 10.99
C ALA A 175 -4.65 -6.75 11.71
N SER A 176 -5.82 -6.25 11.31
CA SER A 176 -6.40 -5.01 11.84
C SER A 176 -6.56 -5.02 13.35
N ARG A 177 -6.97 -6.13 13.96
CA ARG A 177 -7.15 -6.22 15.42
C ARG A 177 -5.83 -6.05 16.18
N GLN A 178 -4.78 -6.72 15.73
CA GLN A 178 -3.46 -6.62 16.34
C GLN A 178 -2.85 -5.22 16.12
N MET A 179 -2.90 -4.71 14.90
CA MET A 179 -2.41 -3.36 14.57
C MET A 179 -3.10 -2.28 15.41
N ALA A 180 -4.43 -2.37 15.58
CA ALA A 180 -5.18 -1.43 16.40
C ALA A 180 -4.72 -1.41 17.86
N GLY A 181 -4.38 -2.58 18.44
CA GLY A 181 -3.83 -2.70 19.80
C GLY A 181 -2.46 -2.00 19.95
N PHE A 182 -1.59 -2.16 18.95
CA PHE A 182 -0.28 -1.48 18.94
C PHE A 182 -0.43 0.04 18.77
N VAL A 183 -1.26 0.49 17.83
CA VAL A 183 -1.56 1.92 17.65
C VAL A 183 -2.11 2.52 18.95
N GLU A 184 -3.03 1.84 19.63
CA GLU A 184 -3.57 2.28 20.91
C GLU A 184 -2.49 2.39 22.00
N THR A 185 -1.63 1.38 22.10
CA THR A 185 -0.53 1.37 23.07
C THR A 185 0.43 2.54 22.85
N VAL A 186 0.80 2.81 21.59
CA VAL A 186 1.64 3.93 21.20
C VAL A 186 0.98 5.28 21.49
N VAL A 187 -0.33 5.41 21.26
CA VAL A 187 -1.07 6.63 21.63
C VAL A 187 -0.97 6.90 23.13
N ARG A 188 -1.22 5.87 23.94
CA ARG A 188 -1.22 5.98 25.43
C ARG A 188 0.15 6.27 26.02
N SER A 189 1.19 5.63 25.50
CA SER A 189 2.56 5.74 26.04
C SER A 189 3.29 7.01 25.63
N GLY A 190 2.80 7.74 24.64
CA GLY A 190 3.54 8.88 24.09
C GLY A 190 4.62 8.48 23.06
N ALA A 191 4.87 7.20 22.82
CA ALA A 191 5.90 6.67 21.94
C ALA A 191 5.66 7.03 20.45
N LYS A 192 6.67 6.76 19.62
CA LYS A 192 6.59 6.78 18.15
C LYS A 192 6.45 5.38 17.60
N LEU A 193 5.61 5.21 16.57
CA LEU A 193 5.45 3.97 15.82
C LEU A 193 6.02 4.12 14.40
N VAL A 194 6.90 3.22 14.02
CA VAL A 194 7.44 3.13 12.66
C VAL A 194 7.02 1.82 12.06
N LEU A 195 6.21 1.87 11.01
CA LEU A 195 5.70 0.71 10.29
C LEU A 195 6.56 0.47 9.06
N VAL A 196 7.17 -0.71 8.96
CA VAL A 196 7.99 -1.10 7.81
C VAL A 196 7.39 -2.37 7.22
N GLY A 197 7.14 -2.39 5.93
CA GLY A 197 6.55 -3.56 5.30
C GLY A 197 6.40 -3.44 3.80
N ASP A 198 5.84 -4.48 3.21
CA ASP A 198 5.50 -4.54 1.81
C ASP A 198 4.05 -5.03 1.68
N PRO A 199 3.09 -4.18 1.28
CA PRO A 199 1.68 -4.57 1.19
C PRO A 199 1.41 -5.59 0.08
N GLU A 200 2.35 -5.78 -0.85
CA GLU A 200 2.22 -6.73 -1.95
C GLU A 200 2.77 -8.12 -1.62
N GLN A 201 3.48 -8.28 -0.49
CA GLN A 201 3.89 -9.60 0.00
C GLN A 201 2.72 -10.37 0.61
N LEU A 202 2.99 -11.27 1.55
CA LEU A 202 1.93 -12.07 2.17
C LEU A 202 0.95 -11.18 2.94
N GLN A 203 -0.32 -11.50 2.78
CA GLN A 203 -1.41 -10.82 3.45
C GLN A 203 -1.64 -11.40 4.86
N PRO A 204 -2.24 -10.65 5.78
CA PRO A 204 -2.61 -11.15 7.10
C PRO A 204 -3.47 -12.41 7.01
N ILE A 205 -3.31 -13.35 7.94
CA ILE A 205 -4.19 -14.53 8.03
C ILE A 205 -5.58 -14.09 8.49
N GLU A 206 -5.65 -13.24 9.51
CA GLU A 206 -6.91 -12.68 10.02
C GLU A 206 -7.40 -11.53 9.13
N ALA A 207 -8.51 -10.90 9.52
CA ALA A 207 -9.14 -9.84 8.73
C ALA A 207 -8.33 -8.53 8.71
N GLY A 208 -8.45 -7.82 7.59
CA GLY A 208 -7.95 -6.49 7.38
C GLY A 208 -6.59 -6.41 6.69
N ALA A 209 -6.28 -5.21 6.18
CA ALA A 209 -5.01 -4.82 5.57
C ALA A 209 -4.55 -3.50 6.21
N ALA A 210 -4.35 -3.55 7.53
CA ALA A 210 -4.14 -2.39 8.38
C ALA A 210 -2.93 -1.53 7.97
N PHE A 211 -1.80 -2.17 7.64
CA PHE A 211 -0.60 -1.46 7.20
C PHE A 211 -0.88 -0.58 5.98
N ARG A 212 -1.50 -1.15 4.93
CA ARG A 212 -1.87 -0.38 3.74
C ARG A 212 -2.82 0.75 4.09
N ALA A 213 -3.88 0.46 4.86
CA ALA A 213 -4.87 1.47 5.23
C ALA A 213 -4.29 2.63 6.06
N ILE A 214 -3.28 2.36 6.89
CA ILE A 214 -2.55 3.39 7.64
C ILE A 214 -1.62 4.15 6.71
N ALA A 215 -0.75 3.46 5.95
CA ALA A 215 0.21 4.08 5.06
C ALA A 215 -0.45 5.03 4.05
N ASP A 216 -1.58 4.64 3.46
CA ASP A 216 -2.36 5.48 2.54
C ASP A 216 -2.87 6.78 3.18
N ARG A 217 -3.05 6.81 4.50
CA ARG A 217 -3.57 7.98 5.24
C ARG A 217 -2.50 8.88 5.82
N VAL A 218 -1.42 8.28 6.35
CA VAL A 218 -0.36 9.05 7.01
C VAL A 218 0.76 9.43 6.05
N GLY A 219 0.79 8.84 4.87
CA GLY A 219 1.90 8.93 3.92
C GLY A 219 3.02 7.93 4.26
N TYR A 220 3.85 7.65 3.27
CA TYR A 220 4.97 6.72 3.42
C TYR A 220 6.16 7.12 2.54
N ALA A 221 7.34 6.66 2.93
CA ALA A 221 8.50 6.61 2.04
C ALA A 221 8.53 5.27 1.31
N GLU A 222 9.00 5.24 0.08
CA GLU A 222 9.07 4.03 -0.74
C GLU A 222 10.51 3.65 -1.04
N LEU A 223 10.83 2.34 -0.94
CA LEU A 223 12.09 1.74 -1.35
C LEU A 223 11.80 0.77 -2.50
N GLU A 224 12.09 1.18 -3.73
CA GLU A 224 11.81 0.41 -4.93
C GLU A 224 13.04 -0.33 -5.47
N THR A 225 14.24 0.23 -5.29
CA THR A 225 15.49 -0.36 -5.80
C THR A 225 15.78 -1.71 -5.13
N ILE A 226 15.85 -2.77 -5.93
CA ILE A 226 16.07 -4.14 -5.46
C ILE A 226 17.55 -4.50 -5.54
N TYR A 227 18.10 -4.97 -4.43
CA TYR A 227 19.53 -5.36 -4.31
C TYR A 227 19.73 -6.87 -4.18
N ARG A 228 18.68 -7.63 -3.93
CA ARG A 228 18.77 -9.07 -3.63
C ARG A 228 19.27 -9.90 -4.81
N GLN A 229 18.68 -9.70 -5.97
CA GLN A 229 19.05 -10.45 -7.18
C GLN A 229 20.33 -9.89 -7.77
N ARG A 230 21.21 -10.76 -8.27
CA ARG A 230 22.49 -10.36 -8.87
C ARG A 230 22.30 -9.74 -10.24
N ASP A 231 21.44 -10.33 -11.07
CA ASP A 231 21.22 -9.88 -12.44
C ASP A 231 20.15 -8.79 -12.53
N ASP A 232 20.38 -7.82 -13.39
CA ASP A 232 19.49 -6.67 -13.59
C ASP A 232 18.10 -7.08 -14.08
N TRP A 233 18.03 -8.03 -15.00
CA TRP A 233 16.75 -8.51 -15.49
C TRP A 233 15.92 -9.20 -14.40
N MET A 234 16.57 -9.92 -13.46
CA MET A 234 15.89 -10.53 -12.30
C MET A 234 15.39 -9.46 -11.32
N ARG A 235 16.17 -8.38 -11.12
CA ARG A 235 15.71 -7.21 -10.32
C ARG A 235 14.48 -6.58 -10.94
N LYS A 236 14.52 -6.37 -12.28
CA LYS A 236 13.36 -5.85 -13.02
C LYS A 236 12.15 -6.76 -12.91
N ALA A 237 12.31 -8.07 -13.11
CA ALA A 237 11.23 -9.05 -12.97
C ALA A 237 10.66 -9.06 -11.54
N SER A 238 11.50 -8.93 -10.51
CA SER A 238 11.06 -8.83 -9.12
C SER A 238 10.27 -7.53 -8.86
N LEU A 239 10.66 -6.43 -9.48
CA LEU A 239 9.90 -5.17 -9.43
C LEU A 239 8.56 -5.29 -10.18
N ASP A 240 8.53 -5.98 -11.31
CA ASP A 240 7.29 -6.24 -12.04
C ASP A 240 6.30 -7.08 -11.21
N LEU A 241 6.80 -8.11 -10.49
CA LEU A 241 5.98 -8.85 -9.52
C LEU A 241 5.44 -7.96 -8.41
N ALA A 242 6.29 -7.09 -7.82
CA ALA A 242 5.91 -6.15 -6.78
C ALA A 242 4.83 -5.16 -7.23
N ARG A 243 4.84 -4.80 -8.52
CA ARG A 243 3.85 -3.90 -9.14
C ARG A 243 2.62 -4.63 -9.69
N GLY A 244 2.52 -5.95 -9.48
CA GLY A 244 1.43 -6.79 -9.95
C GLY A 244 1.48 -7.12 -11.45
N ARG A 245 2.57 -6.79 -12.14
CA ARG A 245 2.81 -7.12 -13.55
C ARG A 245 3.38 -8.54 -13.68
N VAL A 246 2.61 -9.51 -13.20
CA VAL A 246 3.04 -10.91 -13.16
C VAL A 246 3.32 -11.48 -14.55
N GLY A 247 2.56 -11.03 -15.56
CA GLY A 247 2.73 -11.46 -16.95
C GLY A 247 4.11 -11.11 -17.51
N GLU A 248 4.56 -9.87 -17.28
CA GLU A 248 5.87 -9.37 -17.71
C GLU A 248 7.01 -10.12 -17.00
N ALA A 249 6.88 -10.31 -15.69
CA ALA A 249 7.85 -11.07 -14.91
C ALA A 249 7.97 -12.53 -15.40
N LEU A 250 6.83 -13.21 -15.61
CA LEU A 250 6.83 -14.58 -16.14
C LEU A 250 7.39 -14.66 -17.56
N ALA A 251 7.14 -13.64 -18.41
CA ALA A 251 7.71 -13.57 -19.74
C ALA A 251 9.24 -13.47 -19.68
N ALA A 252 9.79 -12.64 -18.78
CA ALA A 252 11.23 -12.52 -18.57
C ALA A 252 11.86 -13.84 -18.11
N TYR A 253 11.26 -14.53 -17.14
CA TYR A 253 11.74 -15.86 -16.71
C TYR A 253 11.55 -16.91 -17.80
N ARG A 254 10.54 -16.81 -18.65
CA ARG A 254 10.30 -17.75 -19.76
C ARG A 254 11.32 -17.57 -20.88
N SER A 255 11.71 -16.35 -21.22
CA SER A 255 12.74 -16.09 -22.24
C SER A 255 14.09 -16.67 -21.85
N GLU A 256 14.36 -16.76 -20.54
CA GLU A 256 15.56 -17.41 -19.99
C GLU A 256 15.41 -18.92 -19.75
N GLY A 257 14.31 -19.51 -20.22
CA GLY A 257 14.06 -20.96 -20.05
C GLY A 257 13.77 -21.40 -18.61
N ARG A 258 13.36 -20.45 -17.73
CA ARG A 258 13.17 -20.68 -16.29
C ARG A 258 11.73 -21.02 -15.90
N VAL A 259 10.79 -21.03 -16.84
CA VAL A 259 9.39 -21.41 -16.62
C VAL A 259 9.13 -22.73 -17.34
N LEU A 260 9.08 -23.80 -16.57
CA LEU A 260 9.12 -25.19 -17.04
C LEU A 260 7.75 -25.85 -16.88
N GLY A 261 7.01 -25.91 -17.96
CA GLY A 261 5.72 -26.61 -18.04
C GLY A 261 5.90 -28.07 -18.40
N SER A 262 5.24 -28.96 -17.67
CA SER A 262 5.09 -30.39 -18.02
C SER A 262 3.62 -30.70 -18.22
N ASP A 263 3.32 -31.73 -19.02
CA ASP A 263 1.94 -32.10 -19.31
C ASP A 263 1.09 -32.30 -18.02
N LEU A 264 1.63 -33.09 -17.09
CA LEU A 264 1.00 -33.37 -15.80
C LEU A 264 1.81 -32.78 -14.63
N LYS A 265 1.13 -32.48 -13.54
CA LYS A 265 1.79 -32.02 -12.28
C LYS A 265 2.81 -33.03 -11.77
N ALA A 266 2.53 -34.34 -11.85
CA ALA A 266 3.46 -35.38 -11.43
C ALA A 266 4.79 -35.27 -12.21
N LYS A 267 4.72 -35.09 -13.54
CA LYS A 267 5.92 -34.91 -14.36
C LYS A 267 6.67 -33.61 -14.05
N ALA A 268 5.94 -32.54 -13.72
CA ALA A 268 6.55 -31.28 -13.27
C ALA A 268 7.32 -31.46 -11.96
N VAL A 269 6.80 -32.26 -11.03
CA VAL A 269 7.47 -32.62 -9.78
C VAL A 269 8.74 -33.46 -10.04
N GLU A 270 8.66 -34.48 -10.89
CA GLU A 270 9.83 -35.30 -11.27
C GLU A 270 10.94 -34.44 -11.89
N ASN A 271 10.58 -33.54 -12.82
CA ASN A 271 11.53 -32.63 -13.44
C ASN A 271 12.13 -31.67 -12.43
N LEU A 272 11.32 -31.10 -11.51
CA LEU A 272 11.79 -30.23 -10.43
C LEU A 272 12.84 -30.95 -9.56
N ILE A 273 12.55 -32.19 -9.16
CA ILE A 273 13.47 -32.98 -8.33
C ILE A 273 14.74 -33.38 -9.12
N ALA A 274 14.62 -33.73 -10.38
CA ALA A 274 15.77 -34.05 -11.24
C ALA A 274 16.70 -32.84 -11.38
N ASP A 275 16.11 -31.66 -11.66
CA ASP A 275 16.87 -30.42 -11.77
C ASP A 275 17.44 -29.96 -10.42
N TRP A 276 16.67 -30.14 -9.31
CA TRP A 276 17.17 -29.85 -7.97
C TRP A 276 18.36 -30.75 -7.64
N ASN A 277 18.27 -32.03 -7.93
CA ASN A 277 19.34 -33.02 -7.68
C ASN A 277 20.59 -32.74 -8.52
N ARG A 278 20.44 -32.39 -9.79
CA ARG A 278 21.54 -31.98 -10.67
C ARG A 278 22.26 -30.75 -10.16
N ASP A 279 21.47 -29.75 -9.73
CA ASP A 279 21.97 -28.44 -9.32
C ASP A 279 22.36 -28.38 -7.83
N TYR A 280 22.20 -29.51 -7.09
CA TYR A 280 22.50 -29.58 -5.67
C TYR A 280 23.97 -29.37 -5.41
N ASP A 281 24.30 -28.32 -4.68
CA ASP A 281 25.62 -27.92 -4.25
C ASP A 281 25.62 -27.66 -2.75
N PRO A 282 26.35 -28.44 -1.92
CA PRO A 282 26.39 -28.21 -0.47
C PRO A 282 26.92 -26.83 -0.05
N ALA A 283 27.70 -26.15 -0.94
CA ALA A 283 28.24 -24.82 -0.69
C ALA A 283 27.22 -23.70 -0.95
N LYS A 284 26.15 -23.98 -1.67
CA LYS A 284 25.09 -23.00 -2.00
C LYS A 284 23.80 -23.31 -1.27
N SER A 285 23.13 -22.26 -0.85
CA SER A 285 21.78 -22.37 -0.28
C SER A 285 20.76 -22.59 -1.39
N MET A 286 19.99 -23.67 -1.32
CA MET A 286 18.95 -24.00 -2.27
C MET A 286 17.65 -24.38 -1.54
N LEU A 287 16.51 -23.91 -2.06
CA LEU A 287 15.23 -24.14 -1.45
C LEU A 287 14.15 -24.44 -2.51
N MET A 288 13.39 -25.50 -2.27
CA MET A 288 12.18 -25.78 -3.03
C MET A 288 10.98 -25.15 -2.33
N LEU A 289 10.11 -24.47 -3.08
CA LEU A 289 8.93 -23.78 -2.55
C LEU A 289 7.66 -24.36 -3.14
N ALA A 290 6.71 -24.66 -2.28
CA ALA A 290 5.35 -25.02 -2.66
C ALA A 290 4.34 -24.39 -1.72
N HIS A 291 3.09 -24.22 -2.14
CA HIS A 291 2.06 -23.66 -1.27
C HIS A 291 1.47 -24.72 -0.33
N LEU A 292 1.18 -25.91 -0.86
CA LEU A 292 0.48 -26.96 -0.12
C LEU A 292 1.46 -27.82 0.70
N ARG A 293 1.16 -28.06 1.97
CA ARG A 293 1.98 -28.90 2.87
C ARG A 293 2.21 -30.30 2.32
N ARG A 294 1.24 -30.90 1.64
CA ARG A 294 1.39 -32.21 1.01
C ARG A 294 2.47 -32.21 -0.07
N ASP A 295 2.54 -31.14 -0.86
CA ASP A 295 3.54 -31.01 -1.92
C ASP A 295 4.93 -30.81 -1.30
N VAL A 296 5.03 -30.02 -0.22
CA VAL A 296 6.30 -29.86 0.53
C VAL A 296 6.80 -31.18 1.10
N ARG A 297 5.91 -31.98 1.72
CA ARG A 297 6.29 -33.31 2.24
C ARG A 297 6.81 -34.23 1.13
N MET A 298 6.08 -34.28 0.03
CA MET A 298 6.48 -35.08 -1.15
C MET A 298 7.85 -34.64 -1.68
N LEU A 299 8.08 -33.35 -1.87
CA LEU A 299 9.36 -32.81 -2.33
C LEU A 299 10.52 -33.13 -1.37
N ASN A 300 10.29 -33.04 -0.06
CA ASN A 300 11.29 -33.39 0.95
C ASN A 300 11.68 -34.88 0.89
N VAL A 301 10.70 -35.78 0.76
CA VAL A 301 10.97 -37.24 0.64
C VAL A 301 11.75 -37.51 -0.61
N MET A 302 11.29 -37.07 -1.78
CA MET A 302 11.96 -37.31 -3.07
C MET A 302 13.36 -36.70 -3.13
N ALA A 303 13.57 -35.53 -2.55
CA ALA A 303 14.86 -34.89 -2.49
C ALA A 303 15.85 -35.71 -1.66
N ARG A 304 15.38 -36.17 -0.49
CA ARG A 304 16.22 -37.00 0.38
C ARG A 304 16.60 -38.34 -0.28
N GLU A 305 15.64 -39.02 -0.91
CA GLU A 305 15.88 -40.25 -1.69
C GLU A 305 16.99 -40.05 -2.74
N LYS A 306 16.97 -38.91 -3.46
CA LYS A 306 18.03 -38.59 -4.45
C LYS A 306 19.41 -38.39 -3.81
N LEU A 307 19.50 -37.84 -2.62
CA LEU A 307 20.77 -37.68 -1.91
C LEU A 307 21.29 -39.03 -1.40
N VAL A 308 20.41 -39.93 -0.96
CA VAL A 308 20.77 -41.32 -0.58
C VAL A 308 21.22 -42.10 -1.81
N GLU A 309 20.48 -42.05 -2.93
CA GLU A 309 20.87 -42.68 -4.21
C GLU A 309 22.27 -42.25 -4.69
N ARG A 310 22.65 -40.97 -4.43
CA ARG A 310 23.99 -40.45 -4.77
C ARG A 310 25.05 -40.75 -3.74
N GLY A 311 24.73 -41.38 -2.62
CA GLY A 311 25.65 -41.63 -1.51
C GLY A 311 26.12 -40.35 -0.80
N ILE A 312 25.41 -39.25 -0.93
CA ILE A 312 25.74 -38.00 -0.23
C ILE A 312 25.34 -38.08 1.25
N ILE A 313 24.26 -38.80 1.53
CA ILE A 313 23.77 -39.14 2.86
C ILE A 313 23.40 -40.62 2.89
N SER A 314 23.34 -41.21 4.08
CA SER A 314 22.87 -42.59 4.25
C SER A 314 21.36 -42.64 4.64
N GLU A 315 20.83 -43.87 4.83
CA GLU A 315 19.49 -44.10 5.37
C GLU A 315 19.30 -43.39 6.71
N GLY A 316 20.35 -43.31 7.54
CA GLY A 316 20.39 -42.63 8.81
C GLY A 316 19.60 -43.30 9.92
N HIS A 317 19.37 -42.55 11.01
CA HIS A 317 18.68 -43.04 12.19
C HIS A 317 17.22 -42.53 12.23
N ALA A 318 16.33 -43.42 12.67
CA ALA A 318 14.95 -43.09 12.88
C ALA A 318 14.78 -42.09 14.04
N PHE A 319 13.99 -41.03 13.80
CA PHE A 319 13.71 -39.99 14.77
C PHE A 319 12.18 -39.72 14.75
N ARG A 320 11.55 -39.80 15.91
CA ARG A 320 10.12 -39.55 16.03
C ARG A 320 9.83 -38.06 16.06
N SER A 321 9.51 -37.50 14.92
CA SER A 321 9.06 -36.11 14.82
C SER A 321 7.58 -35.97 15.18
N ALA A 322 7.10 -34.72 15.40
CA ALA A 322 5.71 -34.41 15.69
C ALA A 322 4.73 -34.90 14.58
N ASP A 323 5.19 -34.94 13.34
CA ASP A 323 4.42 -35.33 12.15
C ASP A 323 4.70 -36.79 11.70
N GLY A 324 5.30 -37.62 12.55
CA GLY A 324 5.62 -39.03 12.29
C GLY A 324 7.13 -39.34 12.30
N ILE A 325 7.50 -40.60 11.94
CA ILE A 325 8.89 -41.00 11.92
C ILE A 325 9.59 -40.35 10.72
N ARG A 326 10.78 -39.82 10.95
CA ARG A 326 11.70 -39.33 9.94
C ARG A 326 13.06 -39.99 10.14
N HIS A 327 13.83 -40.11 9.07
CA HIS A 327 15.21 -40.59 9.16
C HIS A 327 16.15 -39.43 8.92
N PHE A 328 17.17 -39.29 9.75
CA PHE A 328 18.18 -38.26 9.63
C PHE A 328 19.58 -38.87 9.63
N ASP A 329 20.43 -38.29 8.80
CA ASP A 329 21.86 -38.59 8.72
C ASP A 329 22.70 -37.29 8.67
N ALA A 330 23.97 -37.39 8.88
CA ALA A 330 24.89 -36.29 8.69
C ALA A 330 24.79 -35.76 7.24
N GLY A 331 24.61 -34.47 7.07
CA GLY A 331 24.40 -33.84 5.77
C GLY A 331 22.91 -33.47 5.49
N ASP A 332 21.96 -34.09 6.19
CA ASP A 332 20.56 -33.74 6.01
C ASP A 332 20.26 -32.25 6.34
N GLN A 333 19.43 -31.64 5.53
CA GLN A 333 18.88 -30.30 5.82
C GLN A 333 17.56 -30.44 6.56
N ILE A 334 17.45 -29.77 7.70
CA ILE A 334 16.24 -29.80 8.53
C ILE A 334 15.65 -28.40 8.73
N VAL A 335 14.38 -28.38 9.15
CA VAL A 335 13.68 -27.17 9.56
C VAL A 335 13.05 -27.37 10.94
N PHE A 336 13.26 -26.42 11.84
CA PHE A 336 12.59 -26.38 13.14
C PHE A 336 11.16 -25.83 12.97
N LEU A 337 10.17 -26.50 13.60
CA LEU A 337 8.75 -26.21 13.41
C LEU A 337 8.11 -25.46 14.57
N LYS A 338 8.83 -25.30 15.70
CA LYS A 338 8.38 -24.62 16.91
C LYS A 338 9.53 -23.90 17.59
N ASN A 339 9.25 -22.78 18.25
CA ASN A 339 10.23 -22.07 19.07
C ASN A 339 10.58 -22.91 20.30
N GLU A 340 11.87 -22.98 20.61
CA GLU A 340 12.36 -23.59 21.85
C GLU A 340 13.54 -22.75 22.39
N GLY A 341 13.28 -22.08 23.50
CA GLY A 341 14.22 -21.13 24.10
C GLY A 341 15.48 -21.80 24.66
N SER A 342 15.36 -22.99 25.25
CA SER A 342 16.48 -23.74 25.80
C SER A 342 17.47 -24.20 24.73
N LEU A 343 16.98 -24.50 23.54
CA LEU A 343 17.79 -24.83 22.36
C LEU A 343 18.17 -23.57 21.55
N GLY A 344 17.56 -22.44 21.84
CA GLY A 344 17.69 -21.21 21.09
C GLY A 344 17.20 -21.33 19.63
N VAL A 345 16.32 -22.26 19.32
CA VAL A 345 15.80 -22.47 17.97
C VAL A 345 14.44 -21.82 17.80
N LYS A 346 14.14 -21.39 16.58
CA LYS A 346 12.90 -20.72 16.23
C LYS A 346 12.18 -21.44 15.10
N ASN A 347 10.86 -21.30 15.04
CA ASN A 347 10.05 -21.84 13.95
C ASN A 347 10.50 -21.28 12.60
N GLY A 348 10.75 -22.16 11.63
CA GLY A 348 11.27 -21.84 10.31
C GLY A 348 12.79 -21.71 10.22
N MET A 349 13.54 -21.87 11.31
CA MET A 349 14.99 -21.92 11.27
C MET A 349 15.43 -23.20 10.56
N ILE A 350 16.35 -23.05 9.60
CA ILE A 350 16.95 -24.15 8.84
C ILE A 350 18.29 -24.49 9.47
N GLY A 351 18.63 -25.76 9.52
CA GLY A 351 19.91 -26.25 9.98
C GLY A 351 20.38 -27.45 9.16
N ARG A 352 21.68 -27.78 9.27
CA ARG A 352 22.27 -28.95 8.67
C ARG A 352 22.70 -29.94 9.76
N VAL A 353 22.25 -31.16 9.65
CA VAL A 353 22.68 -32.24 10.54
C VAL A 353 24.17 -32.50 10.33
N VAL A 354 24.95 -32.51 11.41
CA VAL A 354 26.37 -32.82 11.38
C VAL A 354 26.65 -34.19 12.01
N GLU A 355 25.70 -34.66 12.82
CA GLU A 355 25.79 -35.97 13.45
C GLU A 355 24.38 -36.47 13.77
N ALA A 356 24.10 -37.71 13.45
CA ALA A 356 22.85 -38.36 13.80
C ALA A 356 23.12 -39.63 14.58
N ALA A 357 22.39 -39.86 15.67
CA ALA A 357 22.38 -41.03 16.48
C ALA A 357 20.94 -41.44 16.81
N PRO A 358 20.66 -42.65 17.27
CA PRO A 358 19.33 -43.03 17.73
C PRO A 358 18.79 -42.04 18.79
N ASN A 359 17.65 -41.44 18.51
CA ASN A 359 16.96 -40.46 19.38
C ASN A 359 17.67 -39.10 19.57
N GLN A 360 18.78 -38.83 18.90
CA GLN A 360 19.52 -37.57 19.04
C GLN A 360 20.12 -37.13 17.68
N ILE A 361 20.03 -35.87 17.37
CA ILE A 361 20.73 -35.25 16.24
C ILE A 361 21.46 -34.00 16.67
N SER A 362 22.66 -33.80 16.12
CA SER A 362 23.39 -32.53 16.26
C SER A 362 23.28 -31.75 14.96
N VAL A 363 22.84 -30.50 15.08
CA VAL A 363 22.52 -29.63 13.94
C VAL A 363 23.32 -28.35 14.02
N VAL A 364 23.94 -27.93 12.93
CA VAL A 364 24.53 -26.59 12.81
C VAL A 364 23.47 -25.66 12.24
N VAL A 365 23.20 -24.57 12.94
CA VAL A 365 22.30 -23.51 12.55
C VAL A 365 23.03 -22.16 12.46
N GLY A 366 22.56 -21.26 11.60
CA GLY A 366 23.17 -19.95 11.34
C GLY A 366 24.17 -19.97 10.19
N ASP A 367 24.56 -18.77 9.72
CA ASP A 367 25.48 -18.55 8.61
C ASP A 367 26.76 -17.83 9.08
N GLY A 368 27.89 -18.07 8.36
CA GLY A 368 29.16 -17.39 8.64
C GLY A 368 29.65 -17.57 10.08
N ASP A 369 30.06 -16.50 10.71
CA ASP A 369 30.59 -16.47 12.08
C ASP A 369 29.54 -16.75 13.17
N GLN A 370 28.25 -16.79 12.81
CA GLN A 370 27.15 -17.08 13.73
C GLN A 370 26.74 -18.56 13.76
N ARG A 371 27.55 -19.43 13.15
CA ARG A 371 27.30 -20.87 13.18
C ARG A 371 27.39 -21.40 14.60
N ARG A 372 26.34 -22.09 15.03
CA ARG A 372 26.35 -22.78 16.32
C ARG A 372 25.79 -24.18 16.18
N ARG A 373 26.31 -25.07 17.00
CA ARG A 373 25.86 -26.47 17.09
C ARG A 373 24.74 -26.54 18.13
N VAL A 374 23.66 -27.21 17.77
CA VAL A 374 22.50 -27.48 18.63
C VAL A 374 22.32 -28.99 18.69
N SER A 375 22.30 -29.55 19.89
CA SER A 375 21.98 -30.96 20.09
C SER A 375 20.48 -31.09 20.39
N VAL A 376 19.79 -31.90 19.63
CA VAL A 376 18.34 -32.11 19.71
C VAL A 376 18.08 -33.55 20.12
N GLU A 377 17.60 -33.76 21.33
CA GLU A 377 17.14 -35.04 21.81
C GLU A 377 15.65 -35.20 21.55
N GLN A 378 15.24 -36.33 20.95
CA GLN A 378 13.86 -36.62 20.55
C GLN A 378 12.83 -36.45 21.69
N ARG A 379 13.21 -36.84 22.92
CA ARG A 379 12.34 -36.77 24.09
C ARG A 379 12.01 -35.34 24.54
N PHE A 380 12.88 -34.37 24.25
CA PHE A 380 12.71 -32.97 24.65
C PHE A 380 12.19 -32.10 23.53
N TYR A 381 12.58 -32.41 22.29
CA TYR A 381 12.15 -31.64 21.13
C TYR A 381 11.99 -32.52 19.89
N ASN A 382 10.76 -32.58 19.38
CA ASN A 382 10.40 -33.39 18.21
C ASN A 382 9.76 -32.58 17.08
N ASN A 383 9.67 -31.25 17.21
CA ASN A 383 9.06 -30.37 16.21
C ASN A 383 10.05 -29.99 15.10
N LEU A 384 10.48 -30.97 14.32
CA LEU A 384 11.38 -30.79 13.18
C LEU A 384 10.97 -31.70 12.02
N ASP A 385 11.37 -31.30 10.80
CA ASP A 385 11.15 -32.06 9.58
C ASP A 385 12.35 -31.81 8.61
N HIS A 386 12.42 -32.53 7.49
CA HIS A 386 13.37 -32.21 6.43
C HIS A 386 13.12 -30.80 5.88
N GLY A 387 14.17 -30.10 5.53
CA GLY A 387 14.17 -28.69 5.16
C GLY A 387 14.55 -28.39 3.71
N TYR A 388 14.60 -29.38 2.81
CA TYR A 388 14.89 -29.18 1.38
C TYR A 388 13.79 -28.41 0.67
N ALA A 389 12.55 -28.62 1.08
CA ALA A 389 11.38 -27.91 0.65
C ALA A 389 10.64 -27.26 1.83
N THR A 390 10.01 -26.12 1.60
CA THR A 390 9.18 -25.45 2.60
C THR A 390 7.98 -24.79 1.96
N THR A 391 7.00 -24.40 2.78
CA THR A 391 5.86 -23.60 2.27
C THR A 391 6.31 -22.18 1.97
N ILE A 392 5.68 -21.57 0.97
CA ILE A 392 5.94 -20.15 0.60
C ILE A 392 5.79 -19.23 1.82
N HIS A 393 4.80 -19.46 2.69
CA HIS A 393 4.62 -18.69 3.92
C HIS A 393 5.83 -18.78 4.87
N LYS A 394 6.39 -19.97 5.06
CA LYS A 394 7.55 -20.17 5.94
C LYS A 394 8.85 -19.65 5.33
N SER A 395 8.92 -19.46 4.00
CA SER A 395 10.09 -18.89 3.33
C SER A 395 10.17 -17.37 3.44
N GLN A 396 9.16 -16.71 4.02
CA GLN A 396 9.20 -15.27 4.19
C GLN A 396 10.40 -14.84 5.06
N GLY A 397 11.03 -13.73 4.70
CA GLY A 397 12.29 -13.30 5.32
C GLY A 397 13.52 -14.12 4.91
N ALA A 398 13.36 -15.31 4.27
CA ALA A 398 14.51 -16.07 3.79
C ALA A 398 15.08 -15.46 2.50
N THR A 399 16.39 -15.57 2.36
CA THR A 399 17.12 -15.29 1.12
C THR A 399 18.08 -16.46 0.87
N VAL A 400 18.00 -17.06 -0.30
CA VAL A 400 18.83 -18.21 -0.70
C VAL A 400 19.42 -17.97 -2.09
N ASP A 401 20.46 -18.74 -2.45
CA ASP A 401 21.10 -18.54 -3.74
C ASP A 401 20.20 -19.01 -4.88
N ARG A 402 19.55 -20.18 -4.73
CA ARG A 402 18.73 -20.79 -5.77
C ARG A 402 17.35 -21.19 -5.24
N VAL A 403 16.33 -21.00 -6.04
CA VAL A 403 14.94 -21.36 -5.71
C VAL A 403 14.31 -22.17 -6.84
N LYS A 404 13.59 -23.23 -6.47
CA LYS A 404 12.72 -23.96 -7.39
C LYS A 404 11.28 -23.90 -6.85
N VAL A 405 10.36 -23.38 -7.64
CA VAL A 405 8.96 -23.18 -7.25
C VAL A 405 8.08 -24.21 -7.92
N LEU A 406 7.35 -25.01 -7.14
CA LEU A 406 6.25 -25.82 -7.64
C LEU A 406 4.96 -25.00 -7.64
N ALA A 407 4.56 -24.51 -8.80
CA ALA A 407 3.32 -23.75 -8.93
C ALA A 407 2.09 -24.66 -8.84
N SER A 408 1.06 -24.17 -8.17
CA SER A 408 -0.23 -24.83 -8.00
C SER A 408 -1.39 -23.86 -8.22
N LEU A 409 -2.58 -24.38 -8.50
CA LEU A 409 -3.79 -23.57 -8.72
C LEU A 409 -4.22 -22.74 -7.50
N SER A 410 -3.64 -23.00 -6.33
CA SER A 410 -3.89 -22.26 -5.10
C SER A 410 -3.00 -21.03 -4.93
N LEU A 411 -2.10 -20.76 -5.88
CA LEU A 411 -1.31 -19.53 -5.88
C LEU A 411 -2.15 -18.33 -6.30
N ASP A 412 -1.71 -17.18 -5.83
CA ASP A 412 -2.16 -15.86 -6.24
C ASP A 412 -0.93 -14.95 -6.42
N ARG A 413 -1.14 -13.67 -6.75
CA ARG A 413 -0.04 -12.74 -7.01
C ARG A 413 0.87 -12.52 -5.80
N HIS A 414 0.33 -12.51 -4.58
CA HIS A 414 1.11 -12.29 -3.35
C HIS A 414 2.01 -13.48 -3.05
N LEU A 415 1.45 -14.70 -3.17
CA LEU A 415 2.22 -15.93 -3.02
C LEU A 415 3.28 -16.08 -4.14
N ALA A 416 2.93 -15.74 -5.38
CA ALA A 416 3.85 -15.74 -6.51
C ALA A 416 5.00 -14.74 -6.28
N TYR A 417 4.68 -13.53 -5.86
CA TYR A 417 5.68 -12.51 -5.54
C TYR A 417 6.65 -12.98 -4.46
N VAL A 418 6.15 -13.52 -3.35
CA VAL A 418 7.02 -14.04 -2.30
C VAL A 418 7.87 -15.20 -2.78
N ALA A 419 7.28 -16.19 -3.47
CA ALA A 419 7.99 -17.37 -3.95
C ALA A 419 9.10 -17.01 -4.95
N MET A 420 8.80 -16.11 -5.88
CA MET A 420 9.70 -15.77 -6.99
C MET A 420 10.76 -14.70 -6.64
N THR A 421 10.76 -14.17 -5.42
CA THR A 421 11.72 -13.12 -5.00
C THR A 421 12.66 -13.57 -3.88
N ARG A 422 12.76 -14.87 -3.57
CA ARG A 422 13.64 -15.39 -2.51
C ARG A 422 15.08 -15.64 -2.94
N HIS A 423 15.32 -15.80 -4.24
CA HIS A 423 16.62 -16.14 -4.82
C HIS A 423 17.57 -14.95 -4.93
N ARG A 424 18.87 -15.23 -4.98
CA ARG A 424 19.94 -14.31 -5.38
C ARG A 424 20.40 -14.55 -6.80
N GLU A 425 20.60 -15.84 -7.19
CA GLU A 425 21.27 -16.25 -8.42
C GLU A 425 20.34 -16.90 -9.44
N ASP A 426 19.42 -17.76 -9.00
CA ASP A 426 18.59 -18.54 -9.91
C ASP A 426 17.20 -18.86 -9.36
N LEU A 427 16.22 -18.79 -10.26
CA LEU A 427 14.84 -19.16 -9.99
C LEU A 427 14.30 -20.00 -11.15
N GLN A 428 13.67 -21.13 -10.84
CA GLN A 428 12.94 -21.93 -11.80
C GLN A 428 11.51 -22.20 -11.29
N VAL A 429 10.53 -22.12 -12.18
CA VAL A 429 9.10 -22.34 -11.88
C VAL A 429 8.60 -23.55 -12.65
N TYR A 430 8.07 -24.53 -11.93
CA TYR A 430 7.57 -25.81 -12.48
C TYR A 430 6.06 -25.88 -12.32
N TYR A 431 5.35 -26.33 -13.37
CA TYR A 431 3.88 -26.44 -13.32
C TYR A 431 3.34 -27.48 -14.28
N GLY A 432 2.15 -28.03 -13.96
CA GLY A 432 1.43 -28.98 -14.82
C GLY A 432 0.52 -28.25 -15.82
N ILE A 433 0.83 -28.26 -17.11
CA ILE A 433 0.14 -27.51 -18.17
C ILE A 433 -1.35 -27.81 -18.20
N ARG A 434 -1.76 -29.10 -18.16
CA ARG A 434 -3.18 -29.48 -18.23
C ARG A 434 -4.01 -28.90 -17.11
N SER A 435 -3.46 -28.85 -15.89
CA SER A 435 -4.16 -28.29 -14.74
C SER A 435 -4.37 -26.80 -14.88
N PHE A 436 -3.36 -26.08 -15.32
CA PHE A 436 -3.41 -24.63 -15.47
C PHE A 436 -4.22 -24.18 -16.69
N ALA A 437 -4.15 -24.92 -17.82
CA ALA A 437 -4.92 -24.62 -19.02
C ALA A 437 -6.44 -24.59 -18.75
N LYS A 438 -6.94 -25.52 -17.93
CA LYS A 438 -8.35 -25.54 -17.50
C LYS A 438 -8.77 -24.34 -16.64
N ALA A 439 -7.83 -23.65 -16.05
CA ALA A 439 -8.03 -22.53 -15.11
C ALA A 439 -7.60 -21.16 -15.69
N GLY A 440 -7.45 -21.06 -17.03
CA GLY A 440 -7.06 -19.82 -17.71
C GLY A 440 -5.57 -19.65 -17.98
N GLY A 441 -4.72 -20.59 -17.51
CA GLY A 441 -3.27 -20.55 -17.72
C GLY A 441 -2.47 -20.12 -16.50
N LEU A 442 -1.13 -20.28 -16.57
CA LEU A 442 -0.22 -19.98 -15.46
C LEU A 442 -0.30 -18.49 -15.09
N THR A 443 -0.22 -17.61 -16.08
CA THR A 443 -0.24 -16.16 -15.85
C THR A 443 -1.52 -15.71 -15.17
N GLU A 444 -2.67 -16.19 -15.62
CA GLU A 444 -3.98 -15.87 -15.04
C GLU A 444 -4.05 -16.24 -13.56
N ILE A 445 -3.60 -17.47 -13.24
CA ILE A 445 -3.62 -17.98 -11.87
C ILE A 445 -2.68 -17.16 -10.96
N LEU A 446 -1.45 -16.91 -11.40
CA LEU A 446 -0.47 -16.17 -10.61
C LEU A 446 -0.76 -14.67 -10.55
N SER A 447 -1.59 -14.14 -11.43
CA SER A 447 -2.05 -12.74 -11.40
C SER A 447 -3.29 -12.53 -10.55
N ARG A 448 -3.96 -13.60 -10.08
CA ARG A 448 -5.19 -13.48 -9.30
C ARG A 448 -5.00 -12.59 -8.08
N ARG A 449 -5.87 -11.61 -7.95
CA ARG A 449 -5.93 -10.76 -6.78
C ARG A 449 -6.72 -11.46 -5.68
N ASN A 450 -6.06 -11.71 -4.58
CA ASN A 450 -6.68 -12.20 -3.36
C ASN A 450 -6.32 -11.27 -2.18
N ALA A 451 -6.24 -9.97 -2.48
CA ALA A 451 -5.84 -8.97 -1.52
C ALA A 451 -6.87 -8.86 -0.39
N LYS A 452 -6.37 -8.80 0.84
CA LYS A 452 -7.18 -8.47 2.00
C LYS A 452 -7.65 -7.01 1.93
N GLU A 453 -8.80 -6.77 2.48
CA GLU A 453 -9.48 -5.49 2.49
C GLU A 453 -9.77 -5.07 3.92
N THR A 454 -9.89 -3.77 4.13
CA THR A 454 -10.41 -3.19 5.37
C THR A 454 -11.83 -2.71 5.16
N THR A 455 -12.57 -2.51 6.21
CA THR A 455 -13.88 -1.86 6.15
C THR A 455 -13.78 -0.42 5.64
N LEU A 456 -12.61 0.19 5.81
CA LEU A 456 -12.30 1.53 5.34
C LEU A 456 -12.27 1.65 3.81
N ASP A 457 -12.07 0.53 3.10
CA ASP A 457 -12.15 0.48 1.63
C ASP A 457 -13.60 0.62 1.13
N TYR A 458 -14.59 0.48 2.03
CA TYR A 458 -16.02 0.52 1.77
C TYR A 458 -16.74 1.68 2.45
N GLU A 459 -16.02 2.60 3.09
CA GLU A 459 -16.62 3.81 3.64
C GLU A 459 -17.41 4.53 2.56
N ARG A 460 -18.67 4.90 2.88
CA ARG A 460 -19.53 5.60 1.93
C ARG A 460 -18.81 6.83 1.44
N GLY A 461 -18.39 6.77 0.21
CA GLY A 461 -17.74 7.86 -0.48
C GLY A 461 -16.27 7.67 -0.77
N THR A 462 -15.62 6.60 -0.46
CA THR A 462 -14.30 6.33 -1.00
C THR A 462 -14.43 5.74 -2.39
N LEU A 463 -14.09 6.53 -3.39
CA LEU A 463 -13.84 6.04 -4.76
C LEU A 463 -12.48 5.32 -4.84
N TYR A 464 -11.91 4.94 -3.67
CA TYR A 464 -10.57 4.36 -3.57
C TYR A 464 -10.41 3.09 -4.41
N ARG A 465 -11.37 2.16 -4.34
CA ARG A 465 -11.29 0.93 -5.13
C ARG A 465 -11.45 1.14 -6.63
N PRO A 466 -12.48 1.90 -7.09
CA PRO A 466 -12.52 2.29 -8.49
C PRO A 466 -11.28 3.07 -8.94
N ALA A 467 -10.73 3.93 -8.06
CA ALA A 467 -9.51 4.67 -8.32
C ALA A 467 -8.29 3.76 -8.39
N LEU A 468 -8.17 2.79 -7.48
CA LEU A 468 -7.09 1.82 -7.49
C LEU A 468 -7.16 0.96 -8.76
N ALA A 469 -8.32 0.41 -9.08
CA ALA A 469 -8.53 -0.36 -10.30
C ALA A 469 -8.26 0.48 -11.56
N PHE A 470 -8.68 1.74 -11.58
CA PHE A 470 -8.41 2.67 -12.67
C PHE A 470 -6.90 2.99 -12.79
N ALA A 471 -6.22 3.24 -11.66
CA ALA A 471 -4.78 3.49 -11.63
C ALA A 471 -3.97 2.28 -12.12
N GLU A 472 -4.32 1.09 -11.64
CA GLU A 472 -3.64 -0.15 -11.98
C GLU A 472 -3.86 -0.54 -13.45
N ASN A 473 -5.09 -0.41 -13.96
CA ASN A 473 -5.40 -0.71 -15.36
C ASN A 473 -4.71 0.24 -16.34
N ARG A 474 -4.28 1.41 -15.89
CA ARG A 474 -3.64 2.46 -16.71
C ARG A 474 -2.18 2.71 -16.36
N GLY A 475 -1.61 1.97 -15.41
CA GLY A 475 -0.23 2.17 -14.95
C GLY A 475 0.00 3.54 -14.27
N LEU A 476 -1.08 4.18 -13.79
CA LEU A 476 -1.03 5.47 -13.12
C LEU A 476 -0.76 5.28 -11.62
N HIS A 477 -0.07 6.26 -11.02
CA HIS A 477 0.12 6.24 -9.57
C HIS A 477 -1.22 6.51 -8.86
N ILE A 478 -1.63 5.62 -7.93
CA ILE A 478 -2.90 5.73 -7.19
C ILE A 478 -3.11 7.11 -6.54
N VAL A 479 -2.02 7.79 -6.13
CA VAL A 479 -2.08 9.12 -5.55
C VAL A 479 -2.60 10.16 -6.55
N GLN A 480 -2.29 10.05 -7.83
CA GLN A 480 -2.80 10.95 -8.88
C GLN A 480 -4.29 10.75 -9.10
N VAL A 481 -4.72 9.47 -9.16
CA VAL A 481 -6.12 9.10 -9.31
C VAL A 481 -6.93 9.46 -8.06
N ALA A 482 -6.38 9.21 -6.88
CA ALA A 482 -7.03 9.57 -5.61
C ALA A 482 -7.24 11.09 -5.48
N ARG A 483 -6.27 11.91 -5.90
CA ARG A 483 -6.43 13.36 -5.95
C ARG A 483 -7.60 13.76 -6.84
N THR A 484 -7.66 13.25 -8.06
CA THR A 484 -8.73 13.57 -9.01
C THR A 484 -10.11 13.21 -8.46
N LEU A 485 -10.24 12.00 -7.91
CA LEU A 485 -11.52 11.52 -7.35
C LEU A 485 -11.95 12.24 -6.06
N LEU A 486 -10.99 12.68 -5.25
CA LEU A 486 -11.27 13.48 -4.06
C LEU A 486 -11.87 14.84 -4.45
N TYR A 487 -11.34 15.46 -5.50
CA TYR A 487 -11.85 16.74 -6.01
C TYR A 487 -13.25 16.60 -6.62
N ASP A 488 -13.51 15.57 -7.41
CA ASP A 488 -14.85 15.31 -7.99
C ASP A 488 -15.92 15.13 -6.91
N ARG A 489 -15.55 14.51 -5.79
CA ARG A 489 -16.45 14.31 -4.67
C ARG A 489 -16.72 15.61 -3.90
N ILE A 490 -15.71 16.44 -3.70
CA ILE A 490 -15.88 17.76 -3.08
C ILE A 490 -16.86 18.60 -3.93
N GLU A 491 -16.67 18.64 -5.25
CA GLU A 491 -17.59 19.34 -6.14
C GLU A 491 -19.01 18.75 -6.12
N TRP A 492 -19.15 17.42 -6.09
CA TRP A 492 -20.47 16.78 -6.00
C TRP A 492 -21.16 17.12 -4.67
N THR A 493 -20.42 17.08 -3.56
CA THR A 493 -20.95 17.42 -2.23
C THR A 493 -21.37 18.90 -2.17
N LEU A 494 -20.59 19.80 -2.75
CA LEU A 494 -20.92 21.22 -2.85
C LEU A 494 -22.17 21.44 -3.70
N ARG A 495 -22.31 20.75 -4.84
CA ARG A 495 -23.52 20.78 -5.68
C ARG A 495 -24.76 20.22 -4.97
N GLN A 496 -24.62 19.19 -4.15
CA GLN A 496 -25.72 18.68 -3.31
C GLN A 496 -26.06 19.65 -2.16
N GLY A 497 -25.03 20.24 -1.54
CA GLY A 497 -25.21 21.28 -0.51
C GLY A 497 -25.94 22.50 -1.04
N SER A 498 -25.61 22.98 -2.23
CA SER A 498 -26.32 24.11 -2.86
C SER A 498 -27.80 23.78 -3.17
N LYS A 499 -28.06 22.54 -3.69
CA LYS A 499 -29.45 22.10 -3.91
C LYS A 499 -30.27 21.99 -2.63
N LEU A 500 -29.64 21.52 -1.53
CA LEU A 500 -30.30 21.48 -0.21
C LEU A 500 -30.52 22.87 0.37
N ALA A 501 -29.58 23.80 0.16
CA ALA A 501 -29.73 25.20 0.55
C ALA A 501 -30.85 25.89 -0.23
N ASP A 502 -30.94 25.64 -1.53
CA ASP A 502 -32.04 26.13 -2.37
C ASP A 502 -33.42 25.57 -1.96
N LEU A 503 -33.44 24.25 -1.64
CA LEU A 503 -34.66 23.62 -1.12
C LEU A 503 -35.05 24.21 0.24
N ALA A 504 -34.09 24.40 1.15
CA ALA A 504 -34.34 25.04 2.44
C ALA A 504 -34.74 26.50 2.32
N ALA A 505 -34.22 27.24 1.34
CA ALA A 505 -34.64 28.60 1.02
C ALA A 505 -36.09 28.63 0.51
N ARG A 506 -36.44 27.71 -0.41
CA ARG A 506 -37.81 27.56 -0.92
C ARG A 506 -38.80 27.17 0.18
N LEU A 507 -38.42 26.26 1.08
CA LEU A 507 -39.25 25.86 2.22
C LEU A 507 -39.41 27.01 3.24
N ARG A 508 -38.37 27.81 3.49
CA ARG A 508 -38.43 29.01 4.32
C ARG A 508 -39.37 30.07 3.72
N THR A 509 -39.24 30.33 2.43
CA THR A 509 -40.10 31.28 1.71
C THR A 509 -41.56 30.82 1.72
N ALA A 510 -41.81 29.52 1.60
CA ALA A 510 -43.14 28.94 1.71
C ALA A 510 -43.68 29.03 3.13
N GLY A 511 -42.88 28.76 4.15
CA GLY A 511 -43.23 28.87 5.57
C GLY A 511 -43.52 30.31 5.99
N THR A 512 -42.77 31.28 5.45
CA THR A 512 -43.02 32.71 5.67
C THR A 512 -44.33 33.17 5.02
N ARG A 513 -44.64 32.69 3.81
CA ARG A 513 -45.92 32.95 3.13
C ARG A 513 -47.13 32.33 3.85
N LEU A 514 -46.92 31.25 4.59
CA LEU A 514 -47.95 30.59 5.38
C LEU A 514 -48.08 31.12 6.83
N GLY A 515 -47.28 32.12 7.21
CA GLY A 515 -47.34 32.72 8.55
C GLY A 515 -46.80 31.82 9.68
N MET A 516 -46.13 30.72 9.32
CA MET A 516 -45.65 29.71 10.30
C MET A 516 -44.29 30.00 10.89
N LEU A 517 -43.52 30.97 10.36
CA LEU A 517 -42.19 31.33 10.86
C LEU A 517 -42.08 32.86 10.98
N GLN A 518 -41.76 33.34 12.18
CA GLN A 518 -41.36 34.74 12.38
C GLN A 518 -39.92 34.88 11.88
N THR A 519 -39.64 35.84 11.00
CA THR A 519 -38.33 36.20 10.55
C THR A 519 -37.51 36.73 11.74
N PRO A 520 -36.38 36.16 12.11
CA PRO A 520 -35.49 36.84 13.05
C PRO A 520 -35.03 38.14 12.42
N LYS A 521 -35.05 39.23 13.18
CA LYS A 521 -34.45 40.50 12.77
C LYS A 521 -33.03 40.27 12.31
N PRO A 522 -32.64 40.83 11.16
CA PRO A 522 -31.25 40.68 10.72
C PRO A 522 -30.33 41.31 11.77
N GLN A 523 -29.55 40.51 12.44
CA GLN A 523 -28.39 41.03 13.15
C GLN A 523 -27.45 41.62 12.08
N THR A 524 -27.16 42.88 12.20
CA THR A 524 -26.15 43.57 11.39
C THR A 524 -24.85 42.86 11.56
N ILE A 525 -24.48 42.01 10.59
CA ILE A 525 -23.14 41.49 10.44
C ILE A 525 -22.28 42.73 10.15
N LYS A 526 -21.40 43.09 11.07
CA LYS A 526 -20.36 44.09 10.78
C LYS A 526 -19.60 43.55 9.56
N GLU A 527 -19.67 44.34 8.47
CA GLU A 527 -18.88 44.03 7.26
C GLU A 527 -17.42 43.98 7.68
N THR A 528 -16.90 42.76 7.78
CA THR A 528 -15.47 42.53 7.92
C THR A 528 -14.82 42.75 6.57
N ARG A 529 -13.94 43.72 6.48
CA ARG A 529 -13.15 43.97 5.26
C ARG A 529 -12.33 42.70 4.97
N PRO A 530 -12.28 42.23 3.71
CA PRO A 530 -11.48 41.06 3.37
C PRO A 530 -10.01 41.33 3.66
N MET A 531 -9.31 40.35 4.24
CA MET A 531 -7.87 40.42 4.54
C MET A 531 -7.05 40.46 3.25
N VAL A 532 -7.55 39.80 2.22
CA VAL A 532 -6.98 39.85 0.86
C VAL A 532 -8.17 40.04 -0.11
N SER A 533 -8.28 41.21 -0.70
CA SER A 533 -9.36 41.53 -1.63
C SER A 533 -8.97 41.17 -3.06
N GLY A 534 -9.81 40.42 -3.76
CA GLY A 534 -9.65 40.11 -5.18
C GLY A 534 -8.66 38.98 -5.51
N VAL A 535 -8.13 38.26 -4.52
CA VAL A 535 -7.25 37.10 -4.76
C VAL A 535 -8.07 35.95 -5.30
N LYS A 536 -7.73 35.50 -6.50
CA LYS A 536 -8.41 34.41 -7.21
C LYS A 536 -7.64 33.12 -6.98
N LEU A 537 -8.14 32.27 -6.12
CA LEU A 537 -7.54 30.98 -5.83
C LEU A 537 -8.48 29.86 -6.26
N PHE A 538 -7.93 28.93 -7.03
CA PHE A 538 -8.65 27.74 -7.45
C PHE A 538 -7.97 26.53 -6.83
N PRO A 539 -8.71 25.65 -6.12
CA PRO A 539 -8.12 24.46 -5.47
C PRO A 539 -7.58 23.45 -6.47
N VAL A 540 -7.94 23.58 -7.74
CA VAL A 540 -7.50 22.71 -8.83
C VAL A 540 -6.68 23.55 -9.81
N PRO A 541 -5.43 23.14 -10.14
CA PRO A 541 -4.64 23.79 -11.18
C PRO A 541 -5.41 23.87 -12.51
N LEU A 542 -5.10 24.89 -13.31
CA LEU A 542 -5.81 25.11 -14.58
C LEU A 542 -5.76 23.87 -15.48
N ASN A 543 -4.57 23.30 -15.66
CA ASN A 543 -4.38 22.15 -16.52
C ASN A 543 -5.16 20.91 -16.01
N ASP A 544 -5.15 20.65 -14.72
CA ASP A 544 -5.89 19.54 -14.12
C ASP A 544 -7.41 19.71 -14.30
N ALA A 545 -7.90 20.95 -14.21
CA ALA A 545 -9.32 21.27 -14.43
C ALA A 545 -9.71 21.10 -15.91
N VAL A 546 -8.83 21.51 -16.82
CA VAL A 546 -9.01 21.35 -18.26
C VAL A 546 -9.00 19.87 -18.64
N ASP A 547 -8.00 19.11 -18.22
CA ASP A 547 -7.88 17.68 -18.53
C ASP A 547 -9.11 16.89 -18.05
N ARG A 548 -9.63 17.21 -16.87
CA ARG A 548 -10.85 16.61 -16.35
C ARG A 548 -12.06 16.88 -17.22
N LYS A 549 -12.28 18.15 -17.58
CA LYS A 549 -13.40 18.55 -18.43
C LYS A 549 -13.29 17.95 -19.81
N VAL A 550 -12.09 17.87 -20.36
CA VAL A 550 -11.81 17.21 -21.66
C VAL A 550 -12.11 15.71 -21.59
N ALA A 551 -11.71 15.04 -20.51
CA ALA A 551 -12.02 13.62 -20.33
C ALA A 551 -13.53 13.35 -20.18
N ASP A 552 -14.29 14.33 -19.70
CA ASP A 552 -15.75 14.23 -19.56
C ASP A 552 -16.53 14.70 -20.79
N ASP A 553 -15.88 15.31 -21.75
CA ASP A 553 -16.52 15.80 -22.98
C ASP A 553 -17.14 14.65 -23.80
N PRO A 554 -18.41 14.74 -24.20
CA PRO A 554 -19.10 13.67 -24.91
C PRO A 554 -18.47 13.30 -26.24
N ALA A 555 -17.93 14.29 -26.98
CA ALA A 555 -17.27 14.04 -28.27
C ALA A 555 -15.96 13.28 -28.11
N VAL A 556 -15.17 13.63 -27.10
CA VAL A 556 -13.92 12.94 -26.74
C VAL A 556 -14.20 11.51 -26.27
N LYS A 557 -15.21 11.32 -25.41
CA LYS A 557 -15.65 9.99 -24.95
C LYS A 557 -16.10 9.10 -26.09
N LYS A 558 -16.98 9.63 -26.95
CA LYS A 558 -17.48 8.87 -28.12
C LYS A 558 -16.33 8.40 -29.02
N GLN A 559 -15.41 9.32 -29.36
CA GLN A 559 -14.29 8.98 -30.22
C GLN A 559 -13.33 7.99 -29.54
N TRP A 560 -13.18 8.08 -28.24
CA TRP A 560 -12.41 7.10 -27.47
C TRP A 560 -13.03 5.71 -27.51
N GLU A 561 -14.35 5.58 -27.44
CA GLU A 561 -15.05 4.31 -27.58
C GLU A 561 -14.82 3.68 -28.97
N GLU A 562 -14.79 4.48 -30.03
CA GLU A 562 -14.46 4.03 -31.37
C GLU A 562 -13.02 3.51 -31.46
N VAL A 563 -12.04 4.27 -30.93
CA VAL A 563 -10.64 3.83 -30.85
C VAL A 563 -10.52 2.52 -30.06
N SER A 564 -11.08 2.46 -28.86
CA SER A 564 -10.98 1.26 -28.00
C SER A 564 -11.65 0.03 -28.63
N THR A 565 -12.76 0.23 -29.33
CA THR A 565 -13.43 -0.84 -30.06
C THR A 565 -12.56 -1.34 -31.20
N ARG A 566 -11.90 -0.43 -31.93
CA ARG A 566 -11.01 -0.79 -33.03
C ARG A 566 -9.78 -1.56 -32.56
N PHE A 567 -9.19 -1.18 -31.43
CA PHE A 567 -8.11 -1.94 -30.79
C PHE A 567 -8.49 -3.41 -30.57
N ARG A 568 -9.71 -3.69 -30.15
CA ARG A 568 -10.23 -5.04 -29.93
C ARG A 568 -10.38 -5.85 -31.23
N TYR A 569 -10.54 -5.20 -32.36
CA TYR A 569 -10.56 -5.88 -33.65
C TYR A 569 -9.16 -6.15 -34.20
N VAL A 570 -8.18 -5.31 -33.90
CA VAL A 570 -6.82 -5.40 -34.43
C VAL A 570 -5.94 -6.34 -33.61
N PHE A 571 -5.92 -6.18 -32.28
CA PHE A 571 -4.97 -6.89 -31.40
C PHE A 571 -5.61 -8.06 -30.65
N ALA A 572 -4.82 -9.12 -30.47
CA ALA A 572 -5.22 -10.28 -29.66
C ALA A 572 -5.30 -9.93 -28.18
N ASP A 573 -4.38 -9.07 -27.72
CA ASP A 573 -4.39 -8.43 -26.41
C ASP A 573 -4.37 -6.90 -26.59
N PRO A 574 -5.56 -6.28 -26.62
CA PRO A 574 -5.68 -4.84 -26.84
C PRO A 574 -5.04 -3.99 -25.75
N GLU A 575 -5.04 -4.48 -24.51
CA GLU A 575 -4.47 -3.72 -23.36
C GLU A 575 -2.94 -3.68 -23.44
N THR A 576 -2.31 -4.79 -23.74
CA THR A 576 -0.86 -4.85 -23.93
C THR A 576 -0.42 -4.00 -25.11
N ALA A 577 -1.14 -4.04 -26.23
CA ALA A 577 -0.86 -3.20 -27.39
C ALA A 577 -1.03 -1.71 -27.08
N PHE A 578 -2.07 -1.35 -26.35
CA PHE A 578 -2.30 0.04 -25.92
C PHE A 578 -1.18 0.55 -25.00
N ARG A 579 -0.72 -0.25 -24.06
CA ARG A 579 0.42 0.09 -23.19
C ARG A 579 1.73 0.24 -23.98
N ALA A 580 1.94 -0.65 -24.96
CA ALA A 580 3.14 -0.59 -25.82
C ALA A 580 3.18 0.67 -26.68
N MET A 581 2.02 1.24 -27.05
CA MET A 581 1.94 2.52 -27.75
C MET A 581 2.36 3.72 -26.89
N ASN A 582 2.45 3.57 -25.56
CA ASN A 582 2.72 4.68 -24.65
C ASN A 582 1.84 5.92 -24.95
N PHE A 583 0.52 5.72 -24.83
CA PHE A 583 -0.46 6.69 -25.27
C PHE A 583 -0.35 8.04 -24.57
N ASP A 584 0.21 8.07 -23.36
CA ASP A 584 0.49 9.32 -22.63
C ASP A 584 1.55 10.15 -23.35
N ALA A 585 2.59 9.52 -23.88
CA ALA A 585 3.61 10.20 -24.71
C ALA A 585 3.00 10.67 -26.05
N VAL A 586 2.11 9.88 -26.65
CA VAL A 586 1.36 10.25 -27.87
C VAL A 586 0.45 11.46 -27.62
N LEU A 587 -0.13 11.61 -26.44
CA LEU A 587 -0.96 12.76 -26.06
C LEU A 587 -0.11 13.99 -25.73
N ALA A 588 1.13 13.83 -25.27
CA ALA A 588 1.98 14.91 -24.83
C ALA A 588 2.80 15.55 -25.97
N ASP A 589 3.13 14.78 -27.01
CA ASP A 589 4.03 15.21 -28.08
C ASP A 589 3.53 14.77 -29.46
N SER A 590 3.27 15.74 -30.33
CA SER A 590 2.78 15.53 -31.69
C SER A 590 3.78 14.79 -32.61
N GLN A 591 5.10 14.92 -32.37
CA GLN A 591 6.11 14.19 -33.11
C GLN A 591 6.13 12.72 -32.70
N VAL A 592 6.01 12.43 -31.42
CA VAL A 592 5.87 11.07 -30.88
C VAL A 592 4.57 10.43 -31.40
N ALA A 593 3.48 11.21 -31.45
CA ALA A 593 2.22 10.76 -32.01
C ALA A 593 2.38 10.34 -33.47
N SER A 594 2.97 11.17 -34.33
CA SER A 594 3.22 10.85 -35.75
C SER A 594 4.06 9.58 -35.90
N GLN A 595 5.21 9.51 -35.21
CA GLN A 595 6.10 8.34 -35.28
C GLN A 595 5.41 7.05 -34.83
N THR A 596 4.61 7.11 -33.75
CA THR A 596 3.90 5.95 -33.23
C THR A 596 2.80 5.50 -34.18
N LEU A 597 2.08 6.43 -34.80
CA LEU A 597 1.04 6.13 -35.77
C LEU A 597 1.59 5.62 -37.10
N ASP A 598 2.76 6.09 -37.52
CA ASP A 598 3.45 5.56 -38.70
C ASP A 598 3.99 4.16 -38.43
N LYS A 599 4.53 3.91 -37.22
CA LYS A 599 4.91 2.58 -36.78
C LYS A 599 3.71 1.62 -36.76
N LEU A 600 2.55 2.05 -36.24
CA LEU A 600 1.30 1.28 -36.28
C LEU A 600 0.90 0.92 -37.70
N ALA A 601 1.06 1.82 -38.64
CA ALA A 601 0.68 1.60 -40.06
C ALA A 601 1.63 0.65 -40.78
N ILE A 602 2.93 0.74 -40.52
CA ILE A 602 3.99 0.00 -41.22
C ILE A 602 4.20 -1.39 -40.61
N ASP A 603 4.29 -1.46 -39.27
CA ASP A 603 4.55 -2.69 -38.53
C ASP A 603 3.68 -2.76 -37.26
N PRO A 604 2.37 -3.05 -37.40
CA PRO A 604 1.47 -3.15 -36.26
C PRO A 604 1.84 -4.30 -35.30
N ALA A 605 2.59 -5.30 -35.78
CA ALA A 605 3.02 -6.42 -34.95
C ALA A 605 4.09 -6.01 -33.90
N SER A 606 4.84 -4.93 -34.14
CA SER A 606 5.79 -4.37 -33.17
C SER A 606 5.11 -3.67 -31.99
N ILE A 607 3.84 -3.33 -32.10
CA ILE A 607 3.02 -2.74 -31.02
C ILE A 607 2.33 -3.83 -30.21
N GLY A 608 1.86 -4.88 -30.88
CA GLY A 608 1.21 -5.99 -30.20
C GLY A 608 0.85 -7.13 -31.16
N ALA A 609 0.62 -8.30 -30.59
CA ALA A 609 0.21 -9.45 -31.37
C ALA A 609 -1.14 -9.19 -32.04
N LEU A 610 -1.18 -9.27 -33.37
CA LEU A 610 -2.42 -9.11 -34.14
C LEU A 610 -3.36 -10.30 -33.91
N LYS A 611 -4.64 -10.03 -33.95
CA LYS A 611 -5.67 -11.04 -33.76
C LYS A 611 -5.67 -12.08 -34.92
N GLY A 612 -5.78 -13.34 -34.53
CA GLY A 612 -5.71 -14.46 -35.51
C GLY A 612 -4.26 -14.80 -35.92
N LYS A 613 -4.13 -15.87 -36.69
CA LYS A 613 -2.83 -16.40 -37.16
C LYS A 613 -2.79 -16.49 -38.68
N THR A 614 -1.58 -16.33 -39.22
CA THR A 614 -1.26 -16.60 -40.63
C THR A 614 -0.41 -17.86 -40.71
N GLY A 615 -0.49 -18.58 -41.81
CA GLY A 615 0.31 -19.79 -42.11
C GLY A 615 -0.49 -21.00 -42.47
N ILE A 616 0.21 -22.03 -42.92
CA ILE A 616 -0.40 -23.27 -43.50
C ILE A 616 -1.21 -24.04 -42.46
N LEU A 617 -0.81 -23.98 -41.17
CA LEU A 617 -1.47 -24.64 -40.05
C LEU A 617 -2.53 -23.80 -39.33
N ALA A 618 -2.79 -22.57 -39.79
CA ALA A 618 -3.80 -21.71 -39.19
C ALA A 618 -5.22 -22.19 -39.50
N SER A 619 -6.10 -22.20 -38.49
CA SER A 619 -7.50 -22.53 -38.66
C SER A 619 -8.21 -21.53 -39.62
N LYS A 620 -9.36 -21.93 -40.18
CA LYS A 620 -10.18 -21.00 -40.97
C LYS A 620 -10.62 -19.78 -40.17
N SER A 621 -10.95 -19.98 -38.89
CA SER A 621 -11.31 -18.91 -37.94
C SER A 621 -10.14 -17.97 -37.66
N ASP A 622 -8.92 -18.49 -37.49
CA ASP A 622 -7.72 -17.68 -37.26
C ASP A 622 -7.37 -16.83 -38.47
N ARG A 623 -7.47 -17.38 -39.65
CA ARG A 623 -7.23 -16.64 -40.92
C ARG A 623 -8.25 -15.53 -41.13
N GLU A 624 -9.53 -15.78 -40.84
CA GLU A 624 -10.56 -14.75 -40.92
C GLU A 624 -10.36 -13.66 -39.85
N ALA A 625 -10.05 -14.03 -38.61
CA ALA A 625 -9.74 -13.08 -37.56
C ALA A 625 -8.53 -12.20 -37.92
N ARG A 626 -7.51 -12.79 -38.54
CA ARG A 626 -6.33 -12.05 -39.02
C ARG A 626 -6.69 -11.10 -40.17
N ARG A 627 -7.50 -11.51 -41.10
CA ARG A 627 -7.96 -10.64 -42.19
C ARG A 627 -8.74 -9.45 -41.67
N ILE A 628 -9.61 -9.67 -40.66
CA ILE A 628 -10.33 -8.58 -40.00
C ILE A 628 -9.36 -7.64 -39.31
N ALA A 629 -8.35 -8.15 -38.62
CA ALA A 629 -7.34 -7.32 -37.96
C ALA A 629 -6.59 -6.46 -38.99
N ASP A 630 -6.06 -7.05 -40.04
CA ASP A 630 -5.28 -6.34 -41.07
C ASP A 630 -6.08 -5.23 -41.78
N VAL A 631 -7.36 -5.46 -42.06
CA VAL A 631 -8.26 -4.43 -42.65
C VAL A 631 -8.54 -3.29 -41.66
N ASN A 632 -8.53 -3.58 -40.35
CA ASN A 632 -8.84 -2.58 -39.33
C ASN A 632 -7.59 -1.75 -38.88
N VAL A 633 -6.36 -2.12 -39.21
CA VAL A 633 -5.16 -1.34 -38.86
C VAL A 633 -5.19 0.09 -39.44
N PRO A 634 -5.47 0.33 -40.73
CA PRO A 634 -5.55 1.69 -41.27
C PRO A 634 -6.73 2.48 -40.69
N ALA A 635 -7.80 1.81 -40.32
CA ALA A 635 -8.94 2.44 -39.65
C ALA A 635 -8.58 2.84 -38.23
N LEU A 636 -7.85 2.00 -37.49
CA LEU A 636 -7.37 2.32 -36.15
C LEU A 636 -6.47 3.56 -36.16
N LYS A 637 -5.54 3.67 -37.10
CA LYS A 637 -4.73 4.87 -37.27
C LYS A 637 -5.61 6.11 -37.42
N ARG A 638 -6.55 6.10 -38.35
CA ARG A 638 -7.48 7.22 -38.59
C ARG A 638 -8.34 7.56 -37.36
N ASP A 639 -8.82 6.56 -36.64
CA ASP A 639 -9.64 6.77 -35.44
C ASP A 639 -8.80 7.45 -34.34
N ILE A 640 -7.52 7.06 -34.18
CA ILE A 640 -6.61 7.70 -33.24
C ILE A 640 -6.28 9.14 -33.69
N GLU A 641 -5.95 9.38 -34.95
CA GLU A 641 -5.72 10.73 -35.49
C GLU A 641 -6.94 11.64 -35.26
N THR A 642 -8.14 11.11 -35.48
CA THR A 642 -9.41 11.82 -35.24
C THR A 642 -9.59 12.13 -33.77
N TYR A 643 -9.29 11.18 -32.88
CA TYR A 643 -9.33 11.37 -31.44
C TYR A 643 -8.37 12.47 -30.97
N LEU A 644 -7.12 12.44 -31.43
CA LEU A 644 -6.12 13.44 -31.08
C LEU A 644 -6.57 14.84 -31.50
N ARG A 645 -7.10 14.99 -32.73
CA ARG A 645 -7.60 16.27 -33.23
C ARG A 645 -8.82 16.78 -32.46
N ILE A 646 -9.79 15.92 -32.18
CA ILE A 646 -11.00 16.30 -31.40
C ILE A 646 -10.58 16.68 -29.98
N ARG A 647 -9.68 15.93 -29.38
CA ARG A 647 -9.16 16.23 -28.04
C ARG A 647 -8.44 17.58 -28.02
N GLU A 648 -7.58 17.86 -28.97
CA GLU A 648 -6.84 19.12 -29.07
C GLU A 648 -7.80 20.34 -29.18
N ILE A 649 -8.77 20.29 -30.07
CA ILE A 649 -9.81 21.33 -30.21
C ILE A 649 -10.57 21.50 -28.90
N THR A 650 -10.93 20.41 -28.25
CA THR A 650 -11.68 20.43 -26.99
C THR A 650 -10.83 21.02 -25.86
N VAL A 651 -9.52 20.68 -25.80
CA VAL A 651 -8.58 21.29 -24.83
C VAL A 651 -8.54 22.79 -24.99
N GLN A 652 -8.34 23.32 -26.21
CA GLN A 652 -8.26 24.74 -26.46
C GLN A 652 -9.58 25.48 -26.10
N ARG A 653 -10.73 24.90 -26.43
CA ARG A 653 -12.04 25.44 -26.07
C ARG A 653 -12.22 25.50 -24.55
N ILE A 654 -12.03 24.37 -23.88
CA ILE A 654 -12.24 24.25 -22.42
C ILE A 654 -11.23 25.09 -21.64
N GLU A 655 -9.98 25.18 -22.11
CA GLU A 655 -8.96 26.05 -21.50
C GLU A 655 -9.39 27.53 -21.56
N THR A 656 -9.92 27.96 -22.68
CA THR A 656 -10.42 29.32 -22.84
C THR A 656 -11.62 29.59 -21.95
N GLU A 657 -12.57 28.65 -21.88
CA GLU A 657 -13.74 28.73 -21.01
C GLU A 657 -13.33 28.79 -19.52
N GLU A 658 -12.37 27.93 -19.13
CA GLU A 658 -11.88 27.85 -17.76
C GLU A 658 -11.12 29.12 -17.35
N LYS A 659 -10.26 29.65 -18.21
CA LYS A 659 -9.58 30.95 -18.00
C LYS A 659 -10.58 32.08 -17.83
N THR A 660 -11.60 32.12 -18.66
CA THR A 660 -12.64 33.18 -18.60
C THR A 660 -13.47 33.04 -17.32
N MET A 661 -13.84 31.85 -16.94
CA MET A 661 -14.57 31.56 -15.68
C MET A 661 -13.74 32.01 -14.47
N ARG A 662 -12.46 31.63 -14.43
CA ARG A 662 -11.55 32.00 -13.35
C ARG A 662 -11.32 33.50 -13.21
N GLN A 663 -11.35 34.24 -14.29
CA GLN A 663 -11.28 35.70 -14.26
C GLN A 663 -12.51 36.36 -13.63
N ARG A 664 -13.68 35.71 -13.68
CA ARG A 664 -14.96 36.25 -13.17
C ARG A 664 -15.21 35.92 -11.72
N VAL A 665 -14.53 34.92 -11.17
CA VAL A 665 -14.76 34.46 -9.79
C VAL A 665 -13.65 35.00 -8.91
N SER A 666 -13.93 35.98 -8.07
CA SER A 666 -13.01 36.41 -7.00
C SER A 666 -13.32 35.64 -5.72
N ILE A 667 -12.28 35.40 -4.93
CA ILE A 667 -12.36 34.75 -3.63
C ILE A 667 -11.91 35.76 -2.59
N ASP A 668 -12.85 36.17 -1.73
CA ASP A 668 -12.55 37.03 -0.59
C ASP A 668 -12.24 36.16 0.63
N ILE A 669 -11.07 36.38 1.20
CA ILE A 669 -10.68 35.79 2.48
C ILE A 669 -11.00 36.78 3.56
N PRO A 670 -11.88 36.46 4.54
CA PRO A 670 -12.27 37.40 5.59
C PRO A 670 -11.04 37.96 6.33
N ALA A 671 -11.00 39.26 6.51
CA ALA A 671 -9.98 39.88 7.35
C ALA A 671 -10.25 39.57 8.83
N LEU A 672 -9.17 39.32 9.57
CA LEU A 672 -9.24 39.17 11.03
C LEU A 672 -9.02 40.51 11.71
N SER A 673 -9.72 40.71 12.82
CA SER A 673 -9.42 41.84 13.71
C SER A 673 -7.97 41.71 14.28
N PRO A 674 -7.35 42.85 14.70
CA PRO A 674 -6.03 42.77 15.31
C PRO A 674 -5.97 41.83 16.53
N ALA A 675 -7.09 41.72 17.27
CA ALA A 675 -7.21 40.81 18.40
C ALA A 675 -7.18 39.32 17.96
N ALA A 676 -7.88 38.98 16.87
CA ALA A 676 -7.90 37.64 16.31
C ALA A 676 -6.54 37.26 15.65
N GLN A 677 -5.88 38.24 15.02
CA GLN A 677 -4.52 38.05 14.50
C GLN A 677 -3.53 37.75 15.63
N SER A 678 -3.53 38.57 16.70
CA SER A 678 -2.64 38.34 17.85
C SER A 678 -2.93 37.00 18.55
N MET A 679 -4.21 36.60 18.61
CA MET A 679 -4.56 35.27 19.12
C MET A 679 -3.96 34.15 18.25
N LEU A 680 -4.10 34.23 16.93
CA LEU A 680 -3.52 33.21 16.02
C LEU A 680 -1.98 33.17 16.08
N GLU A 681 -1.33 34.30 16.29
CA GLU A 681 0.13 34.33 16.51
C GLU A 681 0.51 33.56 17.76
N ARG A 682 -0.18 33.78 18.89
CA ARG A 682 0.05 33.02 20.13
C ARG A 682 -0.26 31.54 19.97
N VAL A 683 -1.31 31.20 19.22
CA VAL A 683 -1.65 29.81 18.89
C VAL A 683 -0.55 29.19 18.04
N ARG A 684 -0.04 29.89 17.03
CA ARG A 684 1.08 29.44 16.20
C ARG A 684 2.32 29.17 17.04
N ASP A 685 2.71 30.15 17.90
CA ASP A 685 3.88 30.02 18.77
C ASP A 685 3.75 28.85 19.75
N ALA A 686 2.54 28.56 20.21
CA ALA A 686 2.28 27.40 21.06
C ALA A 686 2.33 26.08 20.24
N ILE A 687 1.79 26.07 19.03
CA ILE A 687 1.89 24.91 18.12
C ILE A 687 3.36 24.64 17.78
N ASP A 688 4.14 25.67 17.46
CA ASP A 688 5.56 25.53 17.10
C ASP A 688 6.41 25.03 18.28
N ARG A 689 6.04 25.38 19.54
CA ARG A 689 6.62 24.80 20.76
C ARG A 689 6.05 23.46 21.15
N ASN A 690 5.12 22.92 20.35
CA ASN A 690 4.41 21.67 20.62
C ASN A 690 3.59 21.68 21.93
N ASP A 691 3.14 22.86 22.35
CA ASP A 691 2.28 23.05 23.53
C ASP A 691 0.81 23.21 23.07
N LEU A 692 0.20 22.10 22.73
CA LEU A 692 -1.17 22.05 22.23
C LEU A 692 -2.22 22.45 23.30
N PRO A 693 -2.06 22.11 24.60
CA PRO A 693 -2.92 22.63 25.65
C PRO A 693 -2.93 24.16 25.71
N ALA A 694 -1.75 24.81 25.63
CA ALA A 694 -1.66 26.27 25.59
C ALA A 694 -2.30 26.85 24.32
N ALA A 695 -2.07 26.23 23.15
CA ALA A 695 -2.71 26.66 21.91
C ALA A 695 -4.23 26.66 22.03
N MET A 696 -4.81 25.61 22.59
CA MET A 696 -6.26 25.52 22.84
C MET A 696 -6.75 26.52 23.89
N ALA A 697 -5.99 26.72 24.96
CA ALA A 697 -6.34 27.72 25.97
C ALA A 697 -6.38 29.14 25.37
N TYR A 698 -5.39 29.49 24.55
CA TYR A 698 -5.39 30.76 23.82
C TYR A 698 -6.57 30.88 22.85
N ALA A 699 -6.86 29.88 22.08
CA ALA A 699 -7.97 29.88 21.13
C ALA A 699 -9.34 30.05 21.80
N LEU A 700 -9.52 29.53 23.01
CA LEU A 700 -10.75 29.59 23.78
C LEU A 700 -10.84 30.81 24.71
N SER A 701 -9.77 31.61 24.81
CA SER A 701 -9.70 32.74 25.77
C SER A 701 -10.67 33.86 25.48
N ASN A 702 -11.11 34.01 24.23
CA ASN A 702 -12.08 35.05 23.85
C ASN A 702 -13.03 34.49 22.78
N ARG A 703 -14.33 34.52 23.07
CA ARG A 703 -15.38 33.96 22.25
C ARG A 703 -15.60 34.70 20.93
N GLU A 704 -15.42 36.02 20.91
CA GLU A 704 -15.60 36.82 19.69
C GLU A 704 -14.46 36.60 18.70
N THR A 705 -13.23 36.67 19.17
CA THR A 705 -12.05 36.38 18.32
C THR A 705 -12.06 34.94 17.81
N LYS A 706 -12.54 33.99 18.63
CA LYS A 706 -12.72 32.61 18.20
C LYS A 706 -13.75 32.48 17.07
N ALA A 707 -14.86 33.18 17.15
CA ALA A 707 -15.89 33.19 16.11
C ALA A 707 -15.37 33.77 14.77
N GLU A 708 -14.46 34.77 14.83
CA GLU A 708 -13.78 35.29 13.63
C GLU A 708 -12.87 34.26 13.01
N ILE A 709 -12.06 33.58 13.82
CA ILE A 709 -11.15 32.53 13.37
C ILE A 709 -11.93 31.34 12.78
N ASP A 710 -13.07 30.98 13.38
CA ASP A 710 -13.95 29.93 12.85
C ASP A 710 -14.59 30.34 11.54
N GLY A 711 -14.92 31.63 11.37
CA GLY A 711 -15.38 32.21 10.12
C GLY A 711 -14.32 32.12 9.02
N LEU A 712 -13.09 32.52 9.33
CA LEU A 712 -11.94 32.40 8.44
C LEU A 712 -11.73 30.93 8.05
N ASN A 713 -11.74 30.01 9.02
CA ASN A 713 -11.52 28.61 8.75
C ASN A 713 -12.61 27.97 7.89
N ARG A 714 -13.88 28.38 8.04
CA ARG A 714 -14.97 27.99 7.15
C ARG A 714 -14.72 28.44 5.71
N ALA A 715 -14.34 29.70 5.52
CA ALA A 715 -14.00 30.22 4.20
C ALA A 715 -12.82 29.48 3.57
N LEU A 716 -11.76 29.18 4.35
CA LEU A 716 -10.62 28.40 3.91
C LEU A 716 -11.00 26.96 3.55
N THR A 717 -11.87 26.34 4.34
CA THR A 717 -12.35 24.97 4.11
C THR A 717 -13.19 24.88 2.84
N GLU A 718 -14.05 25.84 2.58
CA GLU A 718 -14.83 25.94 1.36
C GLU A 718 -13.96 26.09 0.11
N ARG A 719 -12.82 26.76 0.21
CA ARG A 719 -11.94 27.11 -0.91
C ARG A 719 -10.83 26.10 -1.15
N PHE A 720 -10.19 25.63 -0.08
CA PHE A 720 -9.00 24.78 -0.16
C PHE A 720 -9.28 23.34 0.30
N GLY A 721 -10.43 23.07 0.89
CA GLY A 721 -10.69 21.83 1.60
C GLY A 721 -10.07 21.84 3.00
N GLU A 722 -10.48 20.88 3.83
CA GLU A 722 -10.14 20.83 5.27
C GLU A 722 -8.67 20.60 5.60
N ARG A 723 -7.86 20.15 4.64
CA ARG A 723 -6.52 19.62 4.88
C ARG A 723 -5.43 20.16 3.96
N THR A 724 -5.76 20.93 2.95
CA THR A 724 -4.80 21.35 1.92
C THR A 724 -3.63 22.12 2.50
N LEU A 725 -3.90 23.04 3.44
CA LEU A 725 -2.85 23.84 4.09
C LEU A 725 -2.16 23.10 5.24
N LEU A 726 -2.65 21.92 5.64
CA LEU A 726 -1.99 21.07 6.65
C LEU A 726 -0.85 20.25 6.04
N ALA A 727 -0.83 20.07 4.72
CA ALA A 727 0.21 19.31 4.04
C ALA A 727 1.61 19.88 4.29
N ASN A 728 2.62 19.00 4.36
CA ASN A 728 4.02 19.45 4.51
C ASN A 728 4.46 20.36 3.36
N SER A 729 3.94 20.14 2.15
CA SER A 729 4.16 21.01 0.99
C SER A 729 3.58 22.43 1.15
N ALA A 730 2.70 22.67 2.13
CA ALA A 730 2.14 23.97 2.48
C ALA A 730 2.98 24.72 3.55
N ARG A 731 4.01 24.10 4.11
CA ARG A 731 4.89 24.77 5.11
C ARG A 731 5.65 25.96 4.51
N ASN A 732 6.10 25.80 3.28
CA ASN A 732 6.84 26.84 2.60
C ASN A 732 5.90 27.67 1.73
N PRO A 733 5.74 28.98 1.99
CA PRO A 733 4.94 29.89 1.16
C PRO A 733 5.57 30.13 -0.22
N GLU A 734 6.75 29.61 -0.50
CA GLU A 734 7.42 29.60 -1.82
C GLU A 734 7.49 28.19 -2.43
N GLY A 735 6.83 27.21 -1.81
CA GLY A 735 6.86 25.81 -2.21
C GLY A 735 5.96 25.50 -3.43
N GLN A 736 6.08 24.28 -3.93
CA GLN A 736 5.34 23.83 -5.11
C GLN A 736 3.81 23.95 -4.97
N LEU A 737 3.27 23.75 -3.77
CA LEU A 737 1.85 23.90 -3.53
C LEU A 737 1.41 25.36 -3.68
N PHE A 738 2.15 26.30 -3.08
CA PHE A 738 1.86 27.72 -3.23
C PHE A 738 1.95 28.14 -4.71
N THR A 739 3.01 27.73 -5.41
CA THR A 739 3.19 28.04 -6.83
C THR A 739 2.00 27.57 -7.67
N LYS A 740 1.56 26.33 -7.45
CA LYS A 740 0.39 25.77 -8.16
C LYS A 740 -0.94 26.47 -7.82
N LEU A 741 -1.16 26.82 -6.55
CA LEU A 741 -2.39 27.47 -6.12
C LEU A 741 -2.43 28.97 -6.49
N SER A 742 -1.27 29.60 -6.67
CA SER A 742 -1.12 30.99 -7.08
C SER A 742 -0.92 31.17 -8.58
N GLU A 743 -0.99 30.11 -9.35
CA GLU A 743 -0.86 30.16 -10.81
C GLU A 743 -1.96 31.02 -11.43
N GLY A 744 -1.59 32.01 -12.24
CA GLY A 744 -2.53 32.97 -12.85
C GLY A 744 -2.88 34.20 -12.01
N LEU A 745 -2.37 34.33 -10.76
CA LEU A 745 -2.51 35.55 -9.96
C LEU A 745 -1.55 36.64 -10.42
N ALA A 746 -1.97 37.90 -10.27
CA ALA A 746 -1.08 39.04 -10.46
C ALA A 746 0.03 39.07 -9.39
N PRO A 747 1.20 39.69 -9.66
CA PRO A 747 2.30 39.72 -8.71
C PRO A 747 1.94 40.30 -7.33
N GLN A 748 1.13 41.33 -7.28
CA GLN A 748 0.63 41.91 -6.02
C GLN A 748 -0.27 40.95 -5.25
N GLU A 749 -1.17 40.25 -5.95
CA GLU A 749 -2.05 39.24 -5.35
C GLU A 749 -1.24 38.05 -4.78
N LYS A 750 -0.17 37.65 -5.47
CA LYS A 750 0.74 36.59 -4.98
C LYS A 750 1.43 36.99 -3.69
N GLU A 751 1.90 38.22 -3.59
CA GLU A 751 2.57 38.70 -2.39
C GLU A 751 1.60 38.81 -1.21
N GLN A 752 0.39 39.33 -1.43
CA GLN A 752 -0.66 39.36 -0.41
C GLN A 752 -1.04 37.96 0.08
N LEU A 753 -1.13 36.98 -0.84
CA LEU A 753 -1.40 35.61 -0.48
C LEU A 753 -0.25 35.01 0.33
N LYS A 754 1.01 35.32 -0.04
CA LYS A 754 2.20 34.86 0.67
C LYS A 754 2.24 35.38 2.10
N GLU A 755 1.88 36.66 2.32
CA GLU A 755 1.75 37.25 3.64
C GLU A 755 0.64 36.60 4.48
N ALA A 756 -0.51 36.30 3.87
CA ALA A 756 -1.63 35.65 4.55
C ALA A 756 -1.42 34.15 4.81
N TRP A 757 -0.49 33.51 4.10
CA TRP A 757 -0.32 32.07 4.12
C TRP A 757 -0.06 31.46 5.50
N PRO A 758 0.82 31.99 6.37
CA PRO A 758 1.01 31.47 7.71
C PRO A 758 -0.26 31.53 8.58
N VAL A 759 -0.99 32.63 8.48
CA VAL A 759 -2.24 32.84 9.24
C VAL A 759 -3.31 31.84 8.80
N MET A 760 -3.46 31.66 7.50
CA MET A 760 -4.40 30.70 6.91
C MET A 760 -4.06 29.26 7.35
N ARG A 761 -2.78 28.93 7.33
CA ARG A 761 -2.31 27.60 7.76
C ARG A 761 -2.56 27.36 9.24
N THR A 762 -2.24 28.32 10.11
CA THR A 762 -2.48 28.24 11.55
C THR A 762 -3.97 28.07 11.88
N ALA A 763 -4.85 28.79 11.19
CA ALA A 763 -6.30 28.63 11.36
C ALA A 763 -6.78 27.21 11.02
N GLN A 764 -6.31 26.62 9.93
CA GLN A 764 -6.63 25.23 9.59
C GLN A 764 -6.03 24.22 10.57
N GLN A 765 -4.81 24.44 11.07
CA GLN A 765 -4.18 23.58 12.08
C GLN A 765 -4.99 23.59 13.39
N LEU A 766 -5.41 24.78 13.85
CA LEU A 766 -6.25 24.90 15.03
C LEU A 766 -7.55 24.12 14.90
N ALA A 767 -8.26 24.31 13.77
CA ALA A 767 -9.53 23.64 13.53
C ALA A 767 -9.39 22.12 13.38
N ALA A 768 -8.31 21.64 12.78
CA ALA A 768 -8.01 20.19 12.71
C ALA A 768 -7.80 19.62 14.10
N HIS A 769 -7.07 20.34 14.95
CA HIS A 769 -6.82 19.94 16.33
C HIS A 769 -8.13 19.90 17.15
N GLU A 770 -8.97 20.90 17.04
CA GLU A 770 -10.28 20.95 17.72
C GLU A 770 -11.16 19.77 17.36
N ARG A 771 -11.24 19.42 16.07
CA ARG A 771 -11.98 18.24 15.61
C ARG A 771 -11.44 16.97 16.24
N THR A 772 -10.11 16.85 16.35
CA THR A 772 -9.46 15.69 16.98
C THR A 772 -9.80 15.61 18.47
N VAL A 773 -9.74 16.72 19.19
CA VAL A 773 -10.09 16.77 20.62
C VAL A 773 -11.58 16.45 20.83
N GLN A 774 -12.47 16.99 19.99
CA GLN A 774 -13.90 16.69 20.08
C GLN A 774 -14.20 15.22 19.82
N SER A 775 -13.56 14.62 18.84
CA SER A 775 -13.72 13.17 18.56
C SER A 775 -13.20 12.30 19.69
N LEU A 776 -12.09 12.69 20.35
CA LEU A 776 -11.56 11.96 21.50
C LEU A 776 -12.49 12.08 22.73
N ARG A 777 -13.08 13.25 22.98
CA ARG A 777 -14.08 13.44 24.05
C ARG A 777 -15.35 12.63 23.81
N GLN A 778 -15.85 12.60 22.60
CA GLN A 778 -17.03 11.76 22.25
C GLN A 778 -16.76 10.26 22.48
N VAL A 779 -15.53 9.81 22.21
CA VAL A 779 -15.13 8.41 22.49
C VAL A 779 -15.06 8.14 23.98
N GLU A 780 -14.59 9.12 24.77
CA GLU A 780 -14.50 9.01 26.24
C GLU A 780 -15.87 9.03 26.91
N ASP A 781 -16.79 9.87 26.44
CA ASP A 781 -18.19 9.90 26.88
C ASP A 781 -18.94 8.61 26.55
N ILE A 782 -18.69 8.01 25.38
CA ILE A 782 -19.23 6.70 25.02
C ILE A 782 -18.65 5.60 25.94
N ARG A 783 -17.37 5.67 26.33
CA ARG A 783 -16.76 4.74 27.29
C ARG A 783 -17.37 4.87 28.69
N LEU A 784 -17.65 6.09 29.13
CA LEU A 784 -18.26 6.34 30.45
C LEU A 784 -19.71 5.88 30.52
N THR A 785 -20.46 6.03 29.45
CA THR A 785 -21.86 5.56 29.34
C THR A 785 -21.99 4.04 29.15
N GLN A 786 -20.92 3.35 28.76
CA GLN A 786 -20.89 1.88 28.57
C GLN A 786 -20.27 1.11 29.75
N ARG A 787 -19.92 1.74 30.89
CA ARG A 787 -19.57 1.01 32.11
C ARG A 787 -20.85 0.40 32.65
N PRO A 788 -20.95 -0.96 32.80
CA PRO A 788 -22.08 -1.55 33.47
C PRO A 788 -22.05 -1.08 34.92
N SER A 789 -23.16 -0.58 35.40
CA SER A 789 -23.44 -0.33 36.82
C SER A 789 -23.48 -1.66 37.57
N SER A 790 -22.31 -2.22 37.85
CA SER A 790 -22.14 -3.38 38.73
C SER A 790 -21.38 -2.97 40.00
N VAL A 791 -21.96 -2.14 40.81
CA VAL A 791 -21.73 -2.14 42.25
C VAL A 791 -23.02 -1.65 42.89
N LEU A 792 -23.82 -2.55 43.38
CA LEU A 792 -24.66 -2.44 44.56
C LEU A 792 -25.70 -3.56 44.54
N LYS A 793 -25.26 -4.74 45.02
CA LYS A 793 -26.04 -5.59 45.95
C LYS A 793 -25.07 -6.61 46.55
N GLN A 794 -24.97 -6.47 47.82
CA GLN A 794 -24.28 -7.28 48.80
C GLN A 794 -23.89 -8.67 48.41
#